data_7656aaaad40807f16efa843cc7105db5
#
_entry.id   7656aaaad40807f16efa843cc7105db5
#
_cell.length_a   1.000
_cell.length_b   1.000
_cell.length_c   1.000
_cell.angle_alpha   90.00
_cell.angle_beta   90.00
_cell.angle_gamma   90.00
#
_symmetry.space_group_name_H-M   'P 1'
#
loop_
_entity.id
_entity.type
_entity.pdbx_description
1 polymer ?
#
loop_
_entity_poly.entity_id
_entity_poly.type
_entity_poly.pdbx_seq_one_letter_code
_entity_poly.pdbx_strand_id
1 'polypeptide(L)'
;MPKIIQLSPHIANLIAAGEVVERPASVVKELLENAVDAGASKVTVEIRDGGMTFLRVTDNGCGMSPEDARTAFLRHATSKLRCAEDLAAIGTMGFRGEALAAIASVSRIDLLTKTAGSMSGTSLKLEAGKILEETEIGCPEGTTIIVRDLFFNTPARMKFMKSDTVEGSRVTAAVQMQALAHPEVAIQFLRDGKQVLSTPGNGGLQAAVYCVYGRDFARMVKVDSRWESYTLTGYVSKPTDARPSRGLQTFFVNDRPVKSKLLVSALEEAYRNQIMVGKFPACVLHLTLPPNAVDVNVHPAKTEVKFLSEKAVFDCVHYGVLGALNTQTDRPEIRFRTPAGETAAPVVPDTPAKVSTPPQMPPRPENPAPKSSFFRTMTPQEYKTFSTALKDAPQPKQTAAAATAAKIERPVNMPLREFVMLPQVQASQTPPKVEKVAPVPPAPPKKEEPKPEEMEQTQLPMPAEIQWRMVGELYNTYIIVEQGDDAFLIDKHAAHERILFEKLKAHPEKISAQSLLSPIPVRLSPAAAGELLANADMLDELGFAVEEFGENTVLLRQIPMDLSPDDAAEAVESLSADLLSGRRESKDTVRDELLHTVACKAAIKAGWVNDEQELLAVAKEVMSREDLKYCPHGRPICVSLSKKQLEKQFKRT
;
A
#
# COMPACT_ATOMS: atom_id res chain seq x y z
N MET A 1 -49.69 -6.36 -21.82
CA MET A 1 -48.90 -7.41 -21.11
C MET A 1 -48.26 -6.80 -19.88
N PRO A 2 -48.27 -7.43 -18.73
CA PRO A 2 -47.60 -6.90 -17.55
C PRO A 2 -46.10 -6.74 -17.82
N LYS A 3 -45.53 -5.57 -17.44
CA LYS A 3 -44.08 -5.28 -17.61
C LYS A 3 -43.21 -5.92 -16.50
N ILE A 4 -43.81 -6.31 -15.39
CA ILE A 4 -43.12 -6.90 -14.23
C ILE A 4 -43.33 -8.41 -14.29
N ILE A 5 -42.22 -9.16 -14.25
CA ILE A 5 -42.23 -10.63 -14.19
C ILE A 5 -41.42 -11.10 -12.99
N GLN A 6 -41.81 -12.19 -12.37
CA GLN A 6 -41.02 -12.83 -11.35
C GLN A 6 -39.86 -13.60 -12.01
N LEU A 7 -38.62 -13.30 -11.57
CA LEU A 7 -37.44 -13.98 -12.09
C LEU A 7 -37.38 -15.45 -11.68
N SER A 8 -36.78 -16.26 -12.53
CA SER A 8 -36.50 -17.66 -12.14
C SER A 8 -35.52 -17.69 -10.94
N PRO A 9 -35.60 -18.69 -10.07
CA PRO A 9 -34.67 -18.82 -8.93
C PRO A 9 -33.22 -18.78 -9.32
N HIS A 10 -32.85 -19.32 -10.47
CA HIS A 10 -31.47 -19.28 -10.99
C HIS A 10 -31.01 -17.85 -11.29
N ILE A 11 -31.82 -17.05 -12.00
CA ILE A 11 -31.47 -15.65 -12.31
C ILE A 11 -31.44 -14.81 -11.03
N ALA A 12 -32.41 -15.02 -10.12
CA ALA A 12 -32.43 -14.35 -8.83
C ALA A 12 -31.17 -14.66 -8.00
N ASN A 13 -30.67 -15.93 -8.06
CA ASN A 13 -29.43 -16.34 -7.40
C ASN A 13 -28.19 -15.64 -7.99
N LEU A 14 -28.10 -15.52 -9.32
CA LEU A 14 -27.00 -14.84 -9.99
C LEU A 14 -26.96 -13.34 -9.67
N ILE A 15 -28.14 -12.69 -9.51
CA ILE A 15 -28.21 -11.27 -9.12
C ILE A 15 -27.75 -11.11 -7.67
N ALA A 16 -28.29 -11.90 -6.74
CA ALA A 16 -27.91 -11.84 -5.34
C ALA A 16 -26.44 -12.22 -5.10
N ALA A 17 -25.92 -13.21 -5.84
CA ALA A 17 -24.49 -13.50 -5.84
C ALA A 17 -23.64 -12.28 -6.22
N GLY A 18 -24.23 -11.32 -6.97
CA GLY A 18 -23.61 -10.07 -7.35
C GLY A 18 -23.30 -9.14 -6.21
N GLU A 19 -24.12 -9.18 -5.22
CA GLU A 19 -24.01 -8.30 -4.04
C GLU A 19 -23.10 -8.90 -2.96
N VAL A 20 -22.99 -10.24 -2.90
CA VAL A 20 -22.24 -10.97 -1.87
C VAL A 20 -20.84 -11.36 -2.36
N VAL A 21 -20.73 -11.85 -3.60
CA VAL A 21 -19.48 -12.36 -4.17
C VAL A 21 -18.99 -11.44 -5.29
N GLU A 22 -18.24 -10.44 -4.93
CA GLU A 22 -17.64 -9.49 -5.91
C GLU A 22 -16.33 -10.02 -6.50
N ARG A 23 -15.52 -10.72 -5.70
CA ARG A 23 -14.17 -11.17 -6.03
C ARG A 23 -13.69 -12.34 -5.15
N PRO A 24 -12.53 -12.99 -5.45
CA PRO A 24 -11.99 -14.08 -4.64
C PRO A 24 -11.82 -13.73 -3.15
N ALA A 25 -11.37 -12.51 -2.84
CA ALA A 25 -11.20 -12.05 -1.46
C ALA A 25 -12.52 -12.06 -0.66
N SER A 26 -13.67 -11.78 -1.31
CA SER A 26 -14.99 -11.86 -0.65
C SER A 26 -15.34 -13.30 -0.32
N VAL A 27 -15.04 -14.26 -1.22
CA VAL A 27 -15.25 -15.69 -0.97
C VAL A 27 -14.42 -16.17 0.22
N VAL A 28 -13.12 -15.86 0.23
CA VAL A 28 -12.21 -16.24 1.33
C VAL A 28 -12.68 -15.66 2.65
N LYS A 29 -13.09 -14.38 2.66
CA LYS A 29 -13.61 -13.72 3.87
C LYS A 29 -14.82 -14.47 4.43
N GLU A 30 -15.85 -14.74 3.62
CA GLU A 30 -17.06 -15.42 4.08
C GLU A 30 -16.77 -16.86 4.56
N LEU A 31 -15.85 -17.58 3.89
CA LEU A 31 -15.48 -18.94 4.32
C LEU A 31 -14.68 -18.94 5.63
N LEU A 32 -13.79 -17.95 5.83
CA LEU A 32 -13.06 -17.78 7.08
C LEU A 32 -14.01 -17.41 8.24
N GLU A 33 -14.95 -16.48 8.01
CA GLU A 33 -15.97 -16.12 9.00
C GLU A 33 -16.82 -17.34 9.39
N ASN A 34 -17.15 -18.20 8.44
CA ASN A 34 -17.87 -19.44 8.73
C ASN A 34 -17.02 -20.45 9.53
N ALA A 35 -15.73 -20.57 9.25
CA ALA A 35 -14.81 -21.42 10.00
C ALA A 35 -14.66 -20.95 11.46
N VAL A 36 -14.54 -19.63 11.68
CA VAL A 36 -14.51 -19.04 13.02
C VAL A 36 -15.82 -19.29 13.77
N ASP A 37 -16.97 -19.03 13.12
CA ASP A 37 -18.30 -19.28 13.69
C ASP A 37 -18.53 -20.78 14.00
N ALA A 38 -17.87 -21.71 13.28
CA ALA A 38 -17.87 -23.16 13.56
C ALA A 38 -16.95 -23.55 14.72
N GLY A 39 -16.29 -22.59 15.38
CA GLY A 39 -15.39 -22.82 16.50
C GLY A 39 -14.05 -23.44 16.11
N ALA A 40 -13.59 -23.21 14.89
CA ALA A 40 -12.30 -23.73 14.44
C ALA A 40 -11.13 -23.09 15.22
N SER A 41 -10.19 -23.93 15.67
CA SER A 41 -8.93 -23.48 16.26
C SER A 41 -7.79 -23.41 15.24
N LYS A 42 -7.97 -24.02 14.06
CA LYS A 42 -7.00 -24.02 12.97
C LYS A 42 -7.72 -23.93 11.63
N VAL A 43 -7.27 -22.99 10.78
CA VAL A 43 -7.77 -22.83 9.42
C VAL A 43 -6.61 -22.78 8.44
N THR A 44 -6.72 -23.51 7.33
CA THR A 44 -5.76 -23.46 6.22
C THR A 44 -6.46 -22.92 4.98
N VAL A 45 -5.90 -21.86 4.39
CA VAL A 45 -6.37 -21.27 3.14
C VAL A 45 -5.32 -21.52 2.05
N GLU A 46 -5.73 -21.96 0.89
CA GLU A 46 -4.85 -22.12 -0.28
C GLU A 46 -5.53 -21.51 -1.51
N ILE A 47 -4.79 -20.72 -2.27
CA ILE A 47 -5.27 -20.17 -3.55
C ILE A 47 -4.22 -20.38 -4.66
N ARG A 48 -4.73 -20.41 -5.92
CA ARG A 48 -3.92 -20.37 -7.13
C ARG A 48 -4.53 -19.37 -8.09
N ASP A 49 -3.68 -18.76 -8.92
CA ASP A 49 -4.10 -17.78 -9.94
C ASP A 49 -5.03 -16.71 -9.34
N GLY A 50 -4.56 -16.06 -8.27
CA GLY A 50 -5.34 -15.02 -7.56
C GLY A 50 -6.61 -15.50 -6.87
N GLY A 51 -6.87 -16.83 -6.81
CA GLY A 51 -8.08 -17.43 -6.28
C GLY A 51 -9.21 -17.61 -7.30
N MET A 52 -8.91 -17.39 -8.59
CA MET A 52 -9.89 -17.52 -9.68
C MET A 52 -10.09 -18.97 -10.11
N THR A 53 -8.99 -19.72 -10.27
CA THR A 53 -9.05 -21.12 -10.72
C THR A 53 -9.20 -22.09 -9.57
N PHE A 54 -8.60 -21.77 -8.42
CA PHE A 54 -8.59 -22.63 -7.24
C PHE A 54 -8.53 -21.82 -5.95
N LEU A 55 -9.44 -22.16 -5.03
CA LEU A 55 -9.49 -21.64 -3.68
C LEU A 55 -9.94 -22.77 -2.74
N ARG A 56 -9.19 -23.03 -1.68
CA ARG A 56 -9.50 -24.05 -0.67
C ARG A 56 -9.44 -23.45 0.71
N VAL A 57 -10.46 -23.67 1.50
CA VAL A 57 -10.48 -23.37 2.93
C VAL A 57 -10.76 -24.67 3.67
N THR A 58 -9.88 -25.02 4.61
CA THR A 58 -9.98 -26.21 5.47
C THR A 58 -9.94 -25.76 6.91
N ASP A 59 -10.93 -26.12 7.69
CA ASP A 59 -11.03 -25.87 9.12
C ASP A 59 -11.16 -27.17 9.92
N ASN A 60 -10.94 -27.08 11.22
CA ASN A 60 -11.16 -28.15 12.20
C ASN A 60 -12.33 -27.81 13.15
N GLY A 61 -13.32 -27.09 12.67
CA GLY A 61 -14.53 -26.74 13.44
C GLY A 61 -15.49 -27.90 13.65
N CYS A 62 -16.72 -27.61 14.05
CA CYS A 62 -17.71 -28.65 14.39
C CYS A 62 -18.15 -29.52 13.22
N GLY A 63 -17.86 -29.14 11.97
CA GLY A 63 -18.34 -29.85 10.78
C GLY A 63 -19.84 -29.74 10.56
N MET A 64 -20.35 -30.47 9.57
CA MET A 64 -21.78 -30.52 9.24
C MET A 64 -22.27 -31.97 9.14
N SER A 65 -23.54 -32.22 9.56
CA SER A 65 -24.24 -33.49 9.27
C SER A 65 -24.50 -33.58 7.75
N PRO A 66 -24.78 -34.79 7.21
CA PRO A 66 -25.15 -34.93 5.80
C PRO A 66 -26.37 -34.08 5.41
N GLU A 67 -27.32 -33.90 6.31
CA GLU A 67 -28.53 -33.11 6.11
C GLU A 67 -28.23 -31.62 6.10
N ASP A 68 -27.40 -31.15 7.06
CA ASP A 68 -26.95 -29.77 7.11
C ASP A 68 -26.08 -29.41 5.90
N ALA A 69 -25.22 -30.33 5.44
CA ALA A 69 -24.37 -30.13 4.27
C ALA A 69 -25.18 -29.86 2.99
N ARG A 70 -26.30 -30.57 2.79
CA ARG A 70 -27.23 -30.30 1.67
C ARG A 70 -27.95 -28.97 1.84
N THR A 71 -28.37 -28.66 3.07
CA THR A 71 -29.17 -27.47 3.39
C THR A 71 -28.33 -26.21 3.35
N ALA A 72 -27.02 -26.27 3.68
CA ALA A 72 -26.11 -25.13 3.76
C ALA A 72 -25.99 -24.34 2.47
N PHE A 73 -26.25 -24.94 1.30
CA PHE A 73 -26.22 -24.29 -0.01
C PHE A 73 -27.57 -23.76 -0.49
N LEU A 74 -28.63 -23.91 0.33
CA LEU A 74 -29.94 -23.33 0.06
C LEU A 74 -29.94 -21.84 0.51
N ARG A 75 -30.75 -21.04 -0.15
CA ARG A 75 -30.96 -19.64 0.26
C ARG A 75 -31.69 -19.54 1.57
N HIS A 76 -31.30 -18.55 2.38
CA HIS A 76 -31.90 -18.30 3.70
C HIS A 76 -31.74 -19.47 4.69
N ALA A 77 -30.81 -20.37 4.40
CA ALA A 77 -30.45 -21.46 5.32
C ALA A 77 -29.32 -20.96 6.25
N THR A 78 -29.59 -20.89 7.55
CA THR A 78 -28.65 -20.47 8.57
C THR A 78 -28.88 -21.24 9.86
N SER A 79 -27.79 -21.59 10.53
CA SER A 79 -27.80 -22.13 11.89
C SER A 79 -27.72 -21.05 12.97
N LYS A 80 -27.54 -19.78 12.57
CA LYS A 80 -27.10 -18.67 13.43
C LYS A 80 -28.24 -17.77 13.90
N LEU A 81 -29.40 -17.77 13.22
CA LEU A 81 -30.61 -17.02 13.59
C LEU A 81 -31.79 -17.96 13.63
N ARG A 82 -32.58 -17.90 14.68
CA ARG A 82 -33.78 -18.72 14.86
C ARG A 82 -35.05 -17.89 15.08
N CYS A 83 -34.90 -16.66 15.59
CA CYS A 83 -36.00 -15.76 15.88
C CYS A 83 -35.68 -14.30 15.51
N ALA A 84 -36.68 -13.44 15.53
CA ALA A 84 -36.53 -12.03 15.16
C ALA A 84 -35.67 -11.25 16.20
N GLU A 85 -35.70 -11.70 17.45
CA GLU A 85 -34.92 -11.13 18.55
C GLU A 85 -33.40 -11.30 18.33
N ASP A 86 -32.98 -12.43 17.72
CA ASP A 86 -31.57 -12.68 17.40
C ASP A 86 -31.02 -11.63 16.41
N LEU A 87 -31.89 -11.01 15.61
CA LEU A 87 -31.49 -9.95 14.65
C LEU A 87 -31.09 -8.65 15.35
N ALA A 88 -31.62 -8.42 16.56
CA ALA A 88 -31.29 -7.22 17.34
C ALA A 88 -29.96 -7.35 18.11
N ALA A 89 -29.45 -8.59 18.29
CA ALA A 89 -28.21 -8.85 19.04
C ALA A 89 -27.31 -9.86 18.30
N ILE A 90 -26.85 -9.49 17.09
CA ILE A 90 -26.05 -10.38 16.25
C ILE A 90 -24.67 -10.60 16.88
N GLY A 91 -24.46 -11.78 17.46
CA GLY A 91 -23.19 -12.22 18.06
C GLY A 91 -22.27 -13.01 17.12
N THR A 92 -22.75 -13.41 15.93
CA THR A 92 -22.01 -14.22 14.96
C THR A 92 -21.50 -13.39 13.78
N MET A 93 -20.39 -13.77 13.15
CA MET A 93 -19.82 -13.05 12.00
C MET A 93 -20.73 -13.11 10.77
N GLY A 94 -21.29 -14.28 10.45
CA GLY A 94 -22.28 -14.47 9.39
C GLY A 94 -23.69 -14.62 9.97
N PHE A 95 -24.74 -14.14 9.30
CA PHE A 95 -26.13 -14.28 9.75
C PHE A 95 -27.17 -14.40 8.63
N ARG A 96 -26.86 -13.98 7.38
CA ARG A 96 -27.85 -13.88 6.30
C ARG A 96 -28.24 -15.22 5.65
N GLY A 97 -27.46 -16.29 5.81
CA GLY A 97 -27.71 -17.60 5.18
C GLY A 97 -27.68 -17.56 3.64
N GLU A 98 -26.88 -16.67 3.05
CA GLU A 98 -26.84 -16.48 1.60
C GLU A 98 -25.45 -16.68 1.00
N ALA A 99 -24.38 -16.62 1.81
CA ALA A 99 -23.00 -16.62 1.32
C ALA A 99 -22.64 -17.90 0.57
N LEU A 100 -22.88 -19.08 1.14
CA LEU A 100 -22.57 -20.37 0.51
C LEU A 100 -23.41 -20.59 -0.76
N ALA A 101 -24.70 -20.23 -0.72
CA ALA A 101 -25.59 -20.31 -1.88
C ALA A 101 -25.12 -19.38 -3.02
N ALA A 102 -24.67 -18.16 -2.67
CA ALA A 102 -24.12 -17.20 -3.61
C ALA A 102 -22.81 -17.69 -4.26
N ILE A 103 -21.86 -18.21 -3.45
CA ILE A 103 -20.60 -18.76 -3.93
C ILE A 103 -20.87 -19.96 -4.86
N ALA A 104 -21.75 -20.89 -4.45
CA ALA A 104 -22.08 -22.07 -5.25
C ALA A 104 -22.70 -21.70 -6.61
N SER A 105 -23.53 -20.65 -6.66
CA SER A 105 -24.21 -20.24 -7.89
C SER A 105 -23.27 -19.75 -8.99
N VAL A 106 -22.04 -19.30 -8.64
CA VAL A 106 -21.06 -18.72 -9.57
C VAL A 106 -19.76 -19.51 -9.67
N SER A 107 -19.72 -20.72 -9.11
CA SER A 107 -18.52 -21.57 -9.08
C SER A 107 -18.83 -23.04 -9.10
N ARG A 108 -17.79 -23.88 -9.13
CA ARG A 108 -17.82 -25.31 -8.86
C ARG A 108 -17.29 -25.54 -7.46
N ILE A 109 -18.01 -26.31 -6.64
CA ILE A 109 -17.65 -26.55 -5.24
C ILE A 109 -17.49 -28.05 -4.99
N ASP A 110 -16.38 -28.40 -4.32
CA ASP A 110 -16.22 -29.69 -3.65
C ASP A 110 -16.24 -29.41 -2.13
N LEU A 111 -17.26 -29.93 -1.45
CA LEU A 111 -17.40 -29.91 0.01
C LEU A 111 -17.00 -31.26 0.57
N LEU A 112 -16.17 -31.25 1.62
CA LEU A 112 -15.86 -32.42 2.45
C LEU A 112 -16.10 -31.99 3.90
N THR A 113 -16.96 -32.68 4.63
CA THR A 113 -17.27 -32.31 6.01
C THR A 113 -17.55 -33.53 6.86
N LYS A 114 -17.20 -33.43 8.15
CA LYS A 114 -17.43 -34.49 9.14
C LYS A 114 -17.64 -33.88 10.51
N THR A 115 -18.67 -34.28 11.20
CA THR A 115 -18.88 -33.91 12.59
C THR A 115 -18.07 -34.78 13.54
N ALA A 116 -17.76 -34.27 14.72
CA ALA A 116 -17.07 -35.02 15.76
C ALA A 116 -17.85 -36.29 16.13
N GLY A 117 -17.14 -37.40 16.26
CA GLY A 117 -17.73 -38.72 16.62
C GLY A 117 -18.42 -39.46 15.49
N SER A 118 -18.56 -38.90 14.28
CA SER A 118 -19.09 -39.64 13.13
C SER A 118 -18.03 -40.59 12.56
N MET A 119 -18.48 -41.79 12.10
CA MET A 119 -17.55 -42.76 11.47
C MET A 119 -17.11 -42.32 10.08
N SER A 120 -18.03 -41.79 9.28
CA SER A 120 -17.78 -41.29 7.91
C SER A 120 -18.15 -39.83 7.81
N GLY A 121 -17.52 -39.15 6.85
CA GLY A 121 -17.86 -37.80 6.44
C GLY A 121 -18.67 -37.78 5.17
N THR A 122 -19.12 -36.59 4.76
CA THR A 122 -19.92 -36.34 3.56
C THR A 122 -19.10 -35.55 2.55
N SER A 123 -19.12 -36.00 1.29
CA SER A 123 -18.61 -35.29 0.15
C SER A 123 -19.76 -34.84 -0.75
N LEU A 124 -19.82 -33.53 -1.07
CA LEU A 124 -20.77 -32.99 -2.03
C LEU A 124 -20.01 -32.30 -3.16
N LYS A 125 -20.41 -32.56 -4.41
CA LYS A 125 -19.97 -31.80 -5.56
C LYS A 125 -21.11 -30.97 -6.13
N LEU A 126 -20.88 -29.67 -6.29
CA LEU A 126 -21.87 -28.74 -6.79
C LEU A 126 -21.33 -28.00 -8.02
N GLU A 127 -22.20 -27.70 -8.97
CA GLU A 127 -21.94 -26.81 -10.08
C GLU A 127 -23.11 -25.84 -10.26
N ALA A 128 -22.82 -24.54 -10.30
CA ALA A 128 -23.82 -23.48 -10.44
C ALA A 128 -25.00 -23.62 -9.44
N GLY A 129 -24.70 -24.02 -8.21
CA GLY A 129 -25.66 -24.19 -7.12
C GLY A 129 -26.48 -25.49 -7.15
N LYS A 130 -26.19 -26.42 -8.08
CA LYS A 130 -26.84 -27.71 -8.16
C LYS A 130 -25.92 -28.81 -7.61
N ILE A 131 -26.43 -29.66 -6.74
CA ILE A 131 -25.70 -30.83 -6.27
C ILE A 131 -25.68 -31.86 -7.41
N LEU A 132 -24.48 -32.25 -7.83
CA LEU A 132 -24.25 -33.25 -8.88
C LEU A 132 -24.01 -34.63 -8.29
N GLU A 133 -23.27 -34.69 -7.19
CA GLU A 133 -22.82 -35.93 -6.59
C GLU A 133 -22.80 -35.78 -5.07
N GLU A 134 -23.25 -36.83 -4.37
CA GLU A 134 -23.14 -36.94 -2.92
C GLU A 134 -22.63 -38.32 -2.59
N THR A 135 -21.56 -38.38 -1.79
CA THR A 135 -20.92 -39.66 -1.40
C THR A 135 -20.45 -39.60 0.04
N GLU A 136 -20.45 -40.76 0.70
CA GLU A 136 -19.74 -40.91 1.96
C GLU A 136 -18.25 -41.06 1.72
N ILE A 137 -17.44 -40.41 2.54
CA ILE A 137 -15.97 -40.41 2.42
C ILE A 137 -15.30 -40.39 3.79
N GLY A 138 -14.11 -40.98 3.87
CA GLY A 138 -13.22 -40.80 5.02
C GLY A 138 -12.53 -39.47 4.95
N CYS A 139 -12.85 -38.56 5.89
CA CYS A 139 -12.20 -37.26 6.00
C CYS A 139 -11.95 -36.88 7.48
N PRO A 140 -11.02 -35.93 7.77
CA PRO A 140 -10.84 -35.38 9.10
C PRO A 140 -12.12 -34.69 9.61
N GLU A 141 -12.24 -34.53 10.93
CA GLU A 141 -13.26 -33.67 11.55
C GLU A 141 -13.09 -32.22 11.12
N GLY A 142 -14.22 -31.51 10.93
CA GLY A 142 -14.24 -30.12 10.42
C GLY A 142 -14.79 -30.06 9.00
N THR A 143 -14.45 -28.97 8.28
CA THR A 143 -14.96 -28.73 6.94
C THR A 143 -13.84 -28.34 5.98
N THR A 144 -13.88 -28.87 4.77
CA THR A 144 -13.06 -28.43 3.64
C THR A 144 -13.97 -28.02 2.50
N ILE A 145 -13.84 -26.77 2.05
CA ILE A 145 -14.54 -26.24 0.89
C ILE A 145 -13.49 -25.89 -0.17
N ILE A 146 -13.63 -26.49 -1.35
CA ILE A 146 -12.81 -26.20 -2.53
C ILE A 146 -13.71 -25.50 -3.54
N VAL A 147 -13.37 -24.28 -3.89
CA VAL A 147 -14.04 -23.49 -4.93
C VAL A 147 -13.15 -23.48 -6.17
N ARG A 148 -13.72 -23.88 -7.30
CA ARG A 148 -13.03 -23.91 -8.60
C ARG A 148 -13.74 -23.04 -9.60
N ASP A 149 -12.97 -22.49 -10.55
CA ASP A 149 -13.47 -21.76 -11.72
C ASP A 149 -14.47 -20.67 -11.34
N LEU A 150 -14.10 -19.82 -10.41
CA LEU A 150 -14.95 -18.72 -9.93
C LEU A 150 -15.39 -17.84 -11.10
N PHE A 151 -16.69 -17.56 -11.20
CA PHE A 151 -17.34 -16.79 -12.26
C PHE A 151 -17.36 -17.46 -13.65
N PHE A 152 -17.17 -18.79 -13.75
CA PHE A 152 -17.20 -19.52 -15.03
C PHE A 152 -18.48 -19.28 -15.84
N ASN A 153 -19.61 -19.07 -15.17
CA ASN A 153 -20.94 -18.82 -15.75
C ASN A 153 -21.33 -17.32 -15.78
N THR A 154 -20.45 -16.42 -15.37
CA THR A 154 -20.68 -14.97 -15.33
C THR A 154 -19.54 -14.20 -16.00
N PRO A 155 -19.38 -14.31 -17.36
CA PRO A 155 -18.26 -13.75 -18.08
C PRO A 155 -18.15 -12.22 -17.99
N ALA A 156 -19.27 -11.52 -17.76
CA ALA A 156 -19.25 -10.09 -17.52
C ALA A 156 -18.46 -9.74 -16.25
N ARG A 157 -18.55 -10.55 -15.18
CA ARG A 157 -17.78 -10.36 -13.94
C ARG A 157 -16.31 -10.67 -14.12
N MET A 158 -15.99 -11.74 -14.84
CA MET A 158 -14.59 -12.07 -15.16
C MET A 158 -13.84 -10.90 -15.79
N LYS A 159 -14.50 -10.09 -16.64
CA LYS A 159 -13.91 -8.89 -17.26
C LYS A 159 -13.59 -7.76 -16.27
N PHE A 160 -14.20 -7.75 -15.08
CA PHE A 160 -13.91 -6.76 -14.04
C PHE A 160 -12.83 -7.22 -13.05
N MET A 161 -12.37 -8.45 -13.16
CA MET A 161 -11.26 -8.94 -12.33
C MET A 161 -9.95 -8.31 -12.80
N LYS A 162 -9.12 -7.97 -11.82
CA LYS A 162 -7.76 -7.50 -12.06
C LYS A 162 -6.82 -8.67 -12.33
N SER A 163 -5.53 -8.41 -12.47
CA SER A 163 -4.53 -9.48 -12.61
C SER A 163 -4.51 -10.41 -11.39
N ASP A 164 -4.04 -11.65 -11.59
CA ASP A 164 -3.95 -12.66 -10.53
C ASP A 164 -3.10 -12.18 -9.34
N THR A 165 -2.07 -11.39 -9.62
CA THR A 165 -1.24 -10.75 -8.58
C THR A 165 -2.07 -9.83 -7.70
N VAL A 166 -2.91 -8.98 -8.28
CA VAL A 166 -3.76 -8.03 -7.54
C VAL A 166 -4.86 -8.74 -6.77
N GLU A 167 -5.56 -9.69 -7.41
CA GLU A 167 -6.62 -10.44 -6.71
C GLU A 167 -6.01 -11.29 -5.59
N GLY A 168 -4.84 -11.93 -5.81
CA GLY A 168 -4.10 -12.65 -4.77
C GLY A 168 -3.69 -11.76 -3.61
N SER A 169 -3.23 -10.52 -3.87
CA SER A 169 -2.89 -9.55 -2.82
C SER A 169 -4.10 -9.10 -2.01
N ARG A 170 -5.28 -9.01 -2.64
CA ARG A 170 -6.54 -8.73 -1.94
C ARG A 170 -6.99 -9.90 -1.06
N VAL A 171 -6.78 -11.14 -1.53
CA VAL A 171 -7.01 -12.33 -0.69
C VAL A 171 -6.05 -12.33 0.49
N THR A 172 -4.77 -12.04 0.27
CA THR A 172 -3.78 -11.92 1.36
C THR A 172 -4.24 -10.89 2.40
N ALA A 173 -4.71 -9.72 1.97
CA ALA A 173 -5.22 -8.69 2.89
C ALA A 173 -6.44 -9.18 3.68
N ALA A 174 -7.37 -9.92 3.05
CA ALA A 174 -8.53 -10.48 3.73
C ALA A 174 -8.14 -11.53 4.79
N VAL A 175 -7.19 -12.42 4.47
CA VAL A 175 -6.67 -13.41 5.42
C VAL A 175 -5.93 -12.75 6.58
N GLN A 176 -5.13 -11.72 6.32
CA GLN A 176 -4.43 -10.95 7.35
C GLN A 176 -5.40 -10.25 8.31
N MET A 177 -6.49 -9.68 7.78
CA MET A 177 -7.52 -9.05 8.61
C MET A 177 -8.18 -10.07 9.54
N GLN A 178 -8.48 -11.27 9.06
CA GLN A 178 -9.05 -12.34 9.90
C GLN A 178 -8.03 -12.84 10.94
N ALA A 179 -6.77 -12.94 10.59
CA ALA A 179 -5.71 -13.33 11.52
C ALA A 179 -5.49 -12.31 12.66
N LEU A 180 -5.71 -11.03 12.39
CA LEU A 180 -5.66 -9.96 13.39
C LEU A 180 -6.96 -9.87 14.20
N ALA A 181 -8.10 -10.17 13.59
CA ALA A 181 -9.40 -10.22 14.28
C ALA A 181 -9.47 -11.37 15.29
N HIS A 182 -8.91 -12.54 14.91
CA HIS A 182 -9.01 -13.80 15.65
C HIS A 182 -7.62 -14.38 15.95
N PRO A 183 -6.84 -13.75 16.86
CA PRO A 183 -5.50 -14.22 17.23
C PRO A 183 -5.52 -15.59 17.94
N GLU A 184 -6.68 -16.06 18.40
CA GLU A 184 -6.91 -17.39 18.98
C GLU A 184 -6.99 -18.51 17.93
N VAL A 185 -7.16 -18.16 16.64
CA VAL A 185 -7.21 -19.12 15.54
C VAL A 185 -5.86 -19.20 14.83
N ALA A 186 -5.31 -20.40 14.70
CA ALA A 186 -4.11 -20.63 13.90
C ALA A 186 -4.47 -20.59 12.41
N ILE A 187 -4.04 -19.56 11.70
CA ILE A 187 -4.29 -19.39 10.27
C ILE A 187 -3.03 -19.66 9.48
N GLN A 188 -3.10 -20.60 8.53
CA GLN A 188 -2.06 -20.88 7.56
C GLN A 188 -2.57 -20.50 6.17
N PHE A 189 -1.82 -19.66 5.46
CA PHE A 189 -2.17 -19.24 4.10
C PHE A 189 -1.07 -19.59 3.11
N LEU A 190 -1.49 -20.28 2.02
CA LEU A 190 -0.64 -20.68 0.90
C LEU A 190 -1.14 -19.99 -0.38
N ARG A 191 -0.21 -19.40 -1.12
CA ARG A 191 -0.47 -18.81 -2.43
C ARG A 191 0.47 -19.44 -3.45
N ASP A 192 -0.08 -20.02 -4.50
CA ASP A 192 0.68 -20.66 -5.58
C ASP A 192 1.72 -21.66 -5.04
N GLY A 193 1.34 -22.44 -4.01
CA GLY A 193 2.18 -23.44 -3.35
C GLY A 193 3.20 -22.89 -2.34
N LYS A 194 3.32 -21.57 -2.19
CA LYS A 194 4.20 -20.94 -1.20
C LYS A 194 3.42 -20.54 0.05
N GLN A 195 3.99 -20.78 1.22
CA GLN A 195 3.40 -20.32 2.48
C GLN A 195 3.69 -18.83 2.68
N VAL A 196 2.63 -18.03 2.75
CA VAL A 196 2.64 -16.56 2.84
C VAL A 196 2.46 -16.09 4.27
N LEU A 197 1.51 -16.69 4.99
CA LEU A 197 1.20 -16.34 6.38
C LEU A 197 1.07 -17.60 7.21
N SER A 198 1.54 -17.52 8.46
CA SER A 198 1.28 -18.54 9.48
C SER A 198 1.21 -17.86 10.84
N THR A 199 0.05 -17.93 11.50
CA THR A 199 -0.16 -17.43 12.87
C THR A 199 -0.25 -18.58 13.86
N PRO A 200 0.20 -18.40 15.12
CA PRO A 200 0.28 -19.48 16.09
C PRO A 200 -1.10 -19.89 16.68
N GLY A 201 -2.12 -19.03 16.62
CA GLY A 201 -3.44 -19.31 17.21
C GLY A 201 -3.42 -19.41 18.74
N ASN A 202 -2.56 -18.68 19.41
CA ASN A 202 -2.39 -18.74 20.87
C ASN A 202 -3.13 -17.64 21.64
N GLY A 203 -4.02 -16.90 20.98
CA GLY A 203 -4.75 -15.75 21.54
C GLY A 203 -3.90 -14.48 21.73
N GLY A 204 -2.62 -14.54 21.38
CA GLY A 204 -1.70 -13.41 21.54
C GLY A 204 -1.75 -12.46 20.35
N LEU A 205 -2.48 -11.34 20.45
CA LEU A 205 -2.56 -10.34 19.37
C LEU A 205 -1.17 -9.84 18.94
N GLN A 206 -0.20 -9.70 19.86
CA GLN A 206 1.16 -9.29 19.52
C GLN A 206 1.85 -10.28 18.56
N ALA A 207 1.63 -11.59 18.76
CA ALA A 207 2.18 -12.62 17.88
C ALA A 207 1.54 -12.56 16.49
N ALA A 208 0.23 -12.34 16.40
CA ALA A 208 -0.49 -12.15 15.13
C ALA A 208 0.01 -10.88 14.40
N VAL A 209 0.15 -9.75 15.10
CA VAL A 209 0.70 -8.50 14.57
C VAL A 209 2.12 -8.70 14.04
N TYR A 210 2.96 -9.44 14.77
CA TYR A 210 4.32 -9.76 14.32
C TYR A 210 4.33 -10.63 13.05
N CYS A 211 3.45 -11.63 12.97
CA CYS A 211 3.33 -12.47 11.78
C CYS A 211 2.84 -11.70 10.55
N VAL A 212 1.90 -10.75 10.74
CA VAL A 212 1.30 -9.95 9.66
C VAL A 212 2.21 -8.81 9.22
N TYR A 213 2.71 -8.00 10.17
CA TYR A 213 3.43 -6.77 9.86
C TYR A 213 4.96 -6.87 10.05
N GLY A 214 5.46 -7.97 10.63
CA GLY A 214 6.88 -8.23 10.80
C GLY A 214 7.52 -7.46 11.96
N ARG A 215 8.87 -7.43 11.96
CA ARG A 215 9.71 -6.94 13.09
C ARG A 215 9.50 -5.47 13.42
N ASP A 216 9.19 -4.63 12.46
CA ASP A 216 9.05 -3.18 12.66
C ASP A 216 7.91 -2.87 13.63
N PHE A 217 6.90 -3.74 13.68
CA PHE A 217 5.77 -3.65 14.59
C PHE A 217 5.99 -4.33 15.96
N ALA A 218 7.14 -4.95 16.19
CA ALA A 218 7.45 -5.56 17.50
C ALA A 218 7.59 -4.53 18.64
N ARG A 219 7.81 -3.25 18.31
CA ARG A 219 8.00 -2.15 19.29
C ARG A 219 6.76 -1.29 19.52
N MET A 220 5.60 -1.77 19.11
CA MET A 220 4.34 -1.04 19.33
C MET A 220 4.01 -0.91 20.81
N VAL A 221 3.30 0.17 21.12
CA VAL A 221 2.78 0.47 22.46
C VAL A 221 1.49 -0.32 22.67
N LYS A 222 1.42 -1.11 23.74
CA LYS A 222 0.18 -1.81 24.12
C LYS A 222 -0.85 -0.82 24.63
N VAL A 223 -2.06 -0.93 24.11
CA VAL A 223 -3.24 -0.21 24.60
C VAL A 223 -4.13 -1.21 25.31
N ASP A 224 -4.54 -0.89 26.53
CA ASP A 224 -5.48 -1.68 27.34
C ASP A 224 -6.24 -0.70 28.23
N SER A 225 -7.42 -0.31 27.81
CA SER A 225 -8.23 0.72 28.48
C SER A 225 -9.69 0.31 28.56
N ARG A 226 -10.34 0.68 29.67
CA ARG A 226 -11.76 0.51 29.87
C ARG A 226 -12.42 1.85 30.15
N TRP A 227 -13.49 2.11 29.44
CA TRP A 227 -14.29 3.33 29.61
C TRP A 227 -15.77 2.93 29.70
N GLU A 228 -16.34 3.00 30.89
CA GLU A 228 -17.70 2.51 31.16
C GLU A 228 -17.90 1.05 30.71
N SER A 229 -18.77 0.83 29.72
CA SER A 229 -19.04 -0.47 29.11
C SER A 229 -18.19 -0.78 27.86
N TYR A 230 -17.28 0.14 27.47
CA TYR A 230 -16.40 -0.02 26.31
C TYR A 230 -15.03 -0.51 26.76
N THR A 231 -14.44 -1.41 26.01
CA THR A 231 -13.08 -1.89 26.24
C THR A 231 -12.27 -1.69 24.96
N LEU A 232 -11.13 -1.00 25.08
CA LEU A 232 -10.18 -0.80 23.98
C LEU A 232 -8.91 -1.56 24.28
N THR A 233 -8.58 -2.52 23.41
CA THR A 233 -7.32 -3.29 23.49
C THR A 233 -6.58 -3.24 22.17
N GLY A 234 -5.28 -3.48 22.19
CA GLY A 234 -4.50 -3.56 20.96
C GLY A 234 -3.12 -2.94 21.05
N TYR A 235 -2.65 -2.45 19.91
CA TYR A 235 -1.31 -1.90 19.76
C TYR A 235 -1.34 -0.67 18.85
N VAL A 236 -0.51 0.33 19.19
CA VAL A 236 -0.31 1.56 18.41
C VAL A 236 1.18 1.82 18.22
N SER A 237 1.57 2.44 17.11
CA SER A 237 2.97 2.78 16.85
C SER A 237 3.50 3.84 17.81
N LYS A 238 4.80 3.87 18.05
CA LYS A 238 5.43 5.03 18.71
C LYS A 238 5.33 6.27 17.80
N PRO A 239 5.31 7.48 18.33
CA PRO A 239 5.32 8.71 17.53
C PRO A 239 6.48 8.78 16.53
N THR A 240 7.65 8.21 16.88
CA THR A 240 8.84 8.11 16.01
C THR A 240 8.64 7.21 14.80
N ASP A 241 7.69 6.26 14.88
CA ASP A 241 7.44 5.25 13.85
C ASP A 241 6.19 5.59 13.01
N ALA A 242 5.78 6.88 13.02
CA ALA A 242 4.65 7.37 12.23
C ALA A 242 4.91 7.21 10.72
N ARG A 243 3.85 6.89 9.97
CA ARG A 243 3.88 6.54 8.55
C ARG A 243 3.31 7.66 7.68
N PRO A 244 3.71 7.77 6.40
CA PRO A 244 3.17 8.78 5.49
C PRO A 244 1.74 8.48 5.04
N SER A 245 1.24 7.28 5.27
CA SER A 245 -0.11 6.86 4.87
C SER A 245 -0.91 6.23 6.02
N ARG A 246 -2.25 6.20 5.88
CA ARG A 246 -3.19 5.54 6.80
C ARG A 246 -3.35 4.04 6.55
N GLY A 247 -2.60 3.45 5.61
CA GLY A 247 -2.75 2.07 5.16
C GLY A 247 -2.57 1.00 6.25
N LEU A 248 -1.94 1.38 7.39
CA LEU A 248 -1.69 0.50 8.52
C LEU A 248 -2.54 0.86 9.76
N GLN A 249 -3.63 1.60 9.59
CA GLN A 249 -4.64 1.84 10.62
C GLN A 249 -5.73 0.77 10.52
N THR A 250 -5.71 -0.18 11.44
CA THR A 250 -6.65 -1.30 11.48
C THR A 250 -7.48 -1.23 12.75
N PHE A 251 -8.79 -1.21 12.58
CA PHE A 251 -9.76 -1.15 13.67
C PHE A 251 -10.72 -2.32 13.61
N PHE A 252 -10.99 -2.90 14.76
CA PHE A 252 -12.01 -3.93 14.95
C PHE A 252 -13.05 -3.45 15.93
N VAL A 253 -14.31 -3.74 15.66
CA VAL A 253 -15.44 -3.49 16.54
C VAL A 253 -16.17 -4.81 16.75
N ASN A 254 -16.17 -5.34 17.98
CA ASN A 254 -16.67 -6.68 18.29
C ASN A 254 -16.13 -7.71 17.27
N ASP A 255 -14.81 -7.77 17.11
CA ASP A 255 -14.04 -8.65 16.23
C ASP A 255 -14.29 -8.49 14.72
N ARG A 256 -15.07 -7.48 14.32
CA ARG A 256 -15.31 -7.15 12.91
C ARG A 256 -14.35 -6.03 12.43
N PRO A 257 -13.66 -6.22 11.31
CA PRO A 257 -12.86 -5.15 10.72
C PRO A 257 -13.77 -4.02 10.22
N VAL A 258 -13.52 -2.78 10.66
CA VAL A 258 -14.33 -1.62 10.32
C VAL A 258 -13.49 -0.47 9.76
N LYS A 259 -14.07 0.27 8.80
CA LYS A 259 -13.56 1.54 8.31
C LYS A 259 -14.42 2.67 8.87
N SER A 260 -13.91 3.41 9.84
CA SER A 260 -14.64 4.48 10.51
C SER A 260 -13.78 5.75 10.59
N LYS A 261 -14.30 6.83 10.00
CA LYS A 261 -13.66 8.16 10.11
C LYS A 261 -13.57 8.63 11.56
N LEU A 262 -14.54 8.27 12.39
CA LEU A 262 -14.57 8.59 13.82
C LEU A 262 -13.36 7.98 14.55
N LEU A 263 -13.11 6.66 14.33
CA LEU A 263 -11.99 5.97 14.99
C LEU A 263 -10.65 6.50 14.50
N VAL A 264 -10.51 6.78 13.19
CA VAL A 264 -9.33 7.43 12.61
C VAL A 264 -9.08 8.79 13.26
N SER A 265 -10.11 9.64 13.34
CA SER A 265 -9.97 10.97 13.94
C SER A 265 -9.62 10.91 15.41
N ALA A 266 -10.21 9.99 16.18
CA ALA A 266 -9.90 9.80 17.60
C ALA A 266 -8.45 9.34 17.83
N LEU A 267 -7.97 8.41 16.99
CA LEU A 267 -6.58 7.96 17.01
C LEU A 267 -5.62 9.12 16.68
N GLU A 268 -5.86 9.83 15.58
CA GLU A 268 -4.97 10.92 15.13
C GLU A 268 -4.96 12.10 16.13
N GLU A 269 -6.09 12.40 16.77
CA GLU A 269 -6.16 13.42 17.82
C GLU A 269 -5.32 13.03 19.05
N ALA A 270 -5.25 11.73 19.40
CA ALA A 270 -4.38 11.27 20.50
C ALA A 270 -2.89 11.49 20.22
N TYR A 271 -2.51 11.53 18.93
CA TYR A 271 -1.13 11.81 18.51
C TYR A 271 -0.86 13.29 18.20
N ARG A 272 -1.85 14.16 18.40
CA ARG A 272 -1.71 15.59 18.11
C ARG A 272 -0.50 16.18 18.85
N ASN A 273 0.31 16.95 18.12
CA ASN A 273 1.56 17.55 18.60
C ASN A 273 2.68 16.54 18.97
N GLN A 274 2.51 15.23 18.71
CA GLN A 274 3.53 14.21 18.94
C GLN A 274 4.16 13.70 17.65
N ILE A 275 3.47 13.85 16.51
CA ILE A 275 3.94 13.46 15.19
C ILE A 275 3.98 14.64 14.24
N MET A 276 4.83 14.55 13.22
CA MET A 276 4.93 15.58 12.18
C MET A 276 3.65 15.67 11.37
N VAL A 277 3.34 16.86 10.85
CA VAL A 277 2.23 17.08 9.93
C VAL A 277 2.44 16.22 8.68
N GLY A 278 1.39 15.54 8.23
CA GLY A 278 1.45 14.61 7.08
C GLY A 278 1.94 13.20 7.41
N LYS A 279 2.20 12.90 8.68
CA LYS A 279 2.47 11.54 9.17
C LYS A 279 1.28 11.02 9.97
N PHE A 280 1.08 9.71 9.94
CA PHE A 280 -0.05 9.01 10.55
C PHE A 280 0.43 7.86 11.43
N PRO A 281 -0.19 7.64 12.59
CA PRO A 281 0.12 6.49 13.42
C PRO A 281 -0.38 5.20 12.78
N ALA A 282 0.36 4.10 12.95
CA ALA A 282 -0.14 2.77 12.66
C ALA A 282 -0.81 2.18 13.91
N CYS A 283 -1.86 1.38 13.72
CA CYS A 283 -2.55 0.73 14.83
C CYS A 283 -3.20 -0.60 14.44
N VAL A 284 -3.38 -1.45 15.46
CA VAL A 284 -4.28 -2.59 15.46
C VAL A 284 -5.08 -2.49 16.75
N LEU A 285 -6.31 -1.99 16.68
CA LEU A 285 -7.15 -1.70 17.82
C LEU A 285 -8.45 -2.48 17.78
N HIS A 286 -8.78 -3.15 18.87
CA HIS A 286 -10.04 -3.85 19.13
C HIS A 286 -10.88 -3.04 20.10
N LEU A 287 -12.04 -2.59 19.66
CA LEU A 287 -13.06 -1.93 20.46
C LEU A 287 -14.19 -2.91 20.71
N THR A 288 -14.34 -3.33 21.96
CA THR A 288 -15.45 -4.17 22.41
C THR A 288 -16.50 -3.31 23.08
N LEU A 289 -17.72 -3.41 22.64
CA LEU A 289 -18.87 -2.65 23.14
C LEU A 289 -20.14 -3.50 23.12
N PRO A 290 -21.17 -3.14 23.93
CA PRO A 290 -22.44 -3.86 23.94
C PRO A 290 -23.06 -3.90 22.55
N PRO A 291 -23.66 -5.05 22.12
CA PRO A 291 -24.25 -5.20 20.78
C PRO A 291 -25.28 -4.12 20.43
N ASN A 292 -26.05 -3.66 21.40
CA ASN A 292 -27.04 -2.61 21.24
C ASN A 292 -26.47 -1.20 21.09
N ALA A 293 -25.15 -1.02 21.28
CA ALA A 293 -24.47 0.27 21.13
C ALA A 293 -23.94 0.51 19.72
N VAL A 294 -24.03 -0.49 18.83
CA VAL A 294 -23.55 -0.42 17.45
C VAL A 294 -24.53 -1.06 16.49
N ASP A 295 -24.82 -0.36 15.39
CA ASP A 295 -25.52 -0.94 14.24
C ASP A 295 -24.49 -1.35 13.17
N VAL A 296 -24.40 -2.64 12.92
CA VAL A 296 -23.50 -3.26 11.92
C VAL A 296 -24.18 -3.52 10.58
N ASN A 297 -25.50 -3.33 10.47
CA ASN A 297 -26.26 -3.60 9.26
C ASN A 297 -26.41 -2.36 8.37
N VAL A 298 -25.33 -1.59 8.23
CA VAL A 298 -25.32 -0.34 7.44
C VAL A 298 -24.86 -0.58 5.99
N HIS A 299 -23.91 -1.49 5.78
CA HIS A 299 -23.31 -1.77 4.47
C HIS A 299 -23.31 -3.28 4.18
N PRO A 300 -23.54 -3.73 2.91
CA PRO A 300 -23.54 -5.16 2.56
C PRO A 300 -22.28 -5.91 3.00
N ALA A 301 -21.10 -5.29 2.82
CA ALA A 301 -19.80 -5.84 3.23
C ALA A 301 -19.52 -5.72 4.74
N LYS A 302 -20.43 -5.12 5.53
CA LYS A 302 -20.32 -4.94 6.99
C LYS A 302 -19.05 -4.18 7.44
N THR A 303 -18.44 -3.39 6.56
CA THR A 303 -17.21 -2.64 6.85
C THR A 303 -17.48 -1.27 7.48
N GLU A 304 -18.71 -0.78 7.41
CA GLU A 304 -19.15 0.47 8.03
C GLU A 304 -20.14 0.18 9.14
N VAL A 305 -20.00 0.88 10.25
CA VAL A 305 -20.87 0.75 11.42
C VAL A 305 -21.34 2.13 11.89
N LYS A 306 -22.53 2.18 12.50
CA LYS A 306 -23.01 3.37 13.20
C LYS A 306 -23.01 3.14 14.69
N PHE A 307 -22.47 4.09 15.43
CA PHE A 307 -22.42 4.04 16.88
C PHE A 307 -23.60 4.80 17.50
N LEU A 308 -24.19 4.27 18.56
CA LEU A 308 -25.25 4.95 19.30
C LEU A 308 -24.72 6.25 19.95
N SER A 309 -23.51 6.21 20.47
CA SER A 309 -22.82 7.36 21.05
C SER A 309 -21.44 7.53 20.43
N GLU A 310 -21.34 8.37 19.40
CA GLU A 310 -20.08 8.68 18.73
C GLU A 310 -19.06 9.32 19.69
N LYS A 311 -19.57 10.18 20.61
CA LYS A 311 -18.71 10.84 21.60
C LYS A 311 -18.05 9.84 22.56
N ALA A 312 -18.79 8.89 23.10
CA ALA A 312 -18.24 7.91 24.03
C ALA A 312 -17.20 7.01 23.34
N VAL A 313 -17.43 6.64 22.07
CA VAL A 313 -16.47 5.89 21.26
C VAL A 313 -15.21 6.72 20.99
N PHE A 314 -15.38 7.99 20.61
CA PHE A 314 -14.25 8.91 20.40
C PHE A 314 -13.41 9.04 21.67
N ASP A 315 -14.05 9.33 22.81
CA ASP A 315 -13.39 9.53 24.08
C ASP A 315 -12.66 8.26 24.55
N CYS A 316 -13.27 7.09 24.38
CA CYS A 316 -12.65 5.81 24.71
C CYS A 316 -11.35 5.57 23.90
N VAL A 317 -11.37 5.80 22.60
CA VAL A 317 -10.20 5.61 21.74
C VAL A 317 -9.15 6.69 22.00
N HIS A 318 -9.56 7.96 22.05
CA HIS A 318 -8.66 9.09 22.25
C HIS A 318 -7.90 8.98 23.58
N TYR A 319 -8.63 8.88 24.71
CA TYR A 319 -8.00 8.82 26.03
C TYR A 319 -7.31 7.48 26.30
N GLY A 320 -7.81 6.37 25.74
CA GLY A 320 -7.16 5.07 25.84
C GLY A 320 -5.79 5.06 25.18
N VAL A 321 -5.70 5.60 23.97
CA VAL A 321 -4.43 5.71 23.23
C VAL A 321 -3.50 6.73 23.89
N LEU A 322 -4.00 7.93 24.21
CA LEU A 322 -3.22 8.98 24.86
C LEU A 322 -2.64 8.51 26.20
N GLY A 323 -3.42 7.79 27.01
CA GLY A 323 -2.96 7.18 28.25
C GLY A 323 -1.84 6.17 28.04
N ALA A 324 -1.96 5.30 27.01
CA ALA A 324 -0.92 4.34 26.68
C ALA A 324 0.38 5.01 26.21
N LEU A 325 0.29 6.07 25.41
CA LEU A 325 1.47 6.84 24.96
C LEU A 325 2.18 7.52 26.12
N ASN A 326 1.44 8.07 27.09
CA ASN A 326 1.99 8.78 28.23
C ASN A 326 2.63 7.86 29.27
N THR A 327 2.21 6.59 29.37
CA THR A 327 2.85 5.60 30.27
C THR A 327 4.22 5.16 29.80
N GLN A 328 4.54 5.31 28.53
CA GLN A 328 5.87 5.04 27.97
C GLN A 328 6.72 6.30 27.91
N THR A 329 7.05 6.87 29.06
CA THR A 329 8.06 7.93 29.18
C THR A 329 9.48 7.39 29.06
N ASP A 330 9.81 6.78 27.96
CA ASP A 330 11.19 6.69 27.49
C ASP A 330 11.60 8.09 26.98
N ARG A 331 11.98 8.98 27.90
CA ARG A 331 12.77 10.13 27.50
C ARG A 331 14.02 9.58 26.84
N PRO A 332 14.37 9.98 25.60
CA PRO A 332 15.60 9.53 24.97
C PRO A 332 16.77 9.97 25.86
N GLU A 333 17.33 9.04 26.64
CA GLU A 333 18.59 9.26 27.34
C GLU A 333 19.68 9.37 26.26
N ILE A 334 20.18 10.56 26.05
CA ILE A 334 21.40 10.77 25.27
C ILE A 334 22.53 10.16 26.11
N ARG A 335 22.84 8.90 25.87
CA ARG A 335 24.05 8.28 26.42
C ARG A 335 25.23 8.81 25.63
N PHE A 336 25.85 9.86 26.13
CA PHE A 336 27.17 10.23 25.67
C PHE A 336 28.12 9.05 25.93
N ARG A 337 28.63 8.41 24.92
CA ARG A 337 29.78 7.52 25.03
C ARG A 337 30.94 8.40 25.48
N THR A 338 31.25 8.39 26.77
CA THR A 338 32.53 8.87 27.26
C THR A 338 33.61 8.03 26.59
N PRO A 339 34.59 8.62 25.89
CA PRO A 339 35.75 7.87 25.44
C PRO A 339 36.41 7.27 26.68
N ALA A 340 36.68 5.97 26.64
CA ALA A 340 37.41 5.26 27.67
C ALA A 340 38.80 5.90 27.76
N GLY A 341 38.96 6.77 28.74
CA GLY A 341 40.23 7.37 29.15
C GLY A 341 40.61 6.84 30.50
N GLU A 342 41.73 6.13 30.51
CA GLU A 342 42.63 5.90 31.62
C GLU A 342 42.08 5.32 32.93
N THR A 343 42.52 4.12 33.18
CA THR A 343 42.51 3.35 34.39
C THR A 343 42.99 4.18 35.61
N ALA A 344 42.08 4.57 36.47
CA ALA A 344 42.41 4.97 37.86
C ALA A 344 42.55 3.70 38.71
N ALA A 345 43.68 3.54 39.34
CA ALA A 345 43.99 2.44 40.26
C ALA A 345 43.03 2.40 41.45
N PRO A 346 42.73 1.20 41.97
CA PRO A 346 41.82 1.08 43.11
C PRO A 346 42.49 1.57 44.43
N VAL A 347 41.84 2.52 45.09
CA VAL A 347 42.13 2.93 46.48
C VAL A 347 41.56 1.86 47.41
N VAL A 348 42.42 1.24 48.19
CA VAL A 348 42.09 0.27 49.23
C VAL A 348 41.69 1.05 50.51
N PRO A 349 40.58 0.80 51.15
CA PRO A 349 40.37 1.15 52.55
C PRO A 349 40.62 -0.10 53.44
N ASP A 350 41.53 0.03 54.36
CA ASP A 350 41.76 -0.90 55.47
C ASP A 350 40.58 -0.90 56.46
N THR A 351 40.10 -2.04 56.86
CA THR A 351 39.96 -2.61 58.20
C THR A 351 38.92 -3.76 58.26
N PRO A 352 39.07 -4.71 59.18
CA PRO A 352 38.67 -6.11 58.98
C PRO A 352 37.36 -6.47 59.71
N ALA A 353 36.54 -7.33 59.08
CA ALA A 353 35.46 -8.03 59.77
C ALA A 353 35.32 -9.48 59.28
N LYS A 354 35.45 -10.33 60.23
CA LYS A 354 35.23 -11.76 60.41
C LYS A 354 34.62 -12.60 59.30
N VAL A 355 35.37 -13.67 59.05
CA VAL A 355 35.09 -14.87 58.30
C VAL A 355 33.81 -15.58 58.72
N SER A 356 32.96 -15.93 57.76
CA SER A 356 32.09 -17.10 57.80
C SER A 356 32.09 -17.76 56.41
N THR A 357 32.55 -18.99 56.40
CA THR A 357 32.70 -19.88 55.25
C THR A 357 31.36 -20.29 54.64
N PRO A 358 31.12 -20.19 53.32
CA PRO A 358 30.05 -20.92 52.65
C PRO A 358 30.53 -22.27 52.12
N PRO A 359 29.65 -23.26 51.98
CA PRO A 359 30.01 -24.63 51.58
C PRO A 359 30.40 -24.73 50.10
N GLN A 360 31.38 -25.62 49.85
CA GLN A 360 31.90 -25.95 48.54
C GLN A 360 30.83 -26.64 47.67
N MET A 361 30.58 -26.09 46.48
CA MET A 361 29.90 -26.77 45.38
C MET A 361 30.91 -27.56 44.50
N PRO A 362 30.55 -28.72 43.97
CA PRO A 362 31.42 -29.52 43.12
C PRO A 362 31.70 -28.85 41.75
N PRO A 363 32.83 -29.19 41.10
CA PRO A 363 33.26 -28.54 39.87
C PRO A 363 32.33 -28.87 38.69
N ARG A 364 31.92 -27.82 37.98
CA ARG A 364 31.15 -27.88 36.74
C ARG A 364 32.07 -28.25 35.60
N PRO A 365 31.69 -29.16 34.66
CA PRO A 365 32.52 -29.52 33.53
C PRO A 365 32.69 -28.34 32.58
N GLU A 366 33.89 -28.12 32.09
CA GLU A 366 34.28 -27.11 31.11
C GLU A 366 33.60 -27.40 29.76
N ASN A 367 32.82 -26.46 29.27
CA ASN A 367 32.36 -26.45 27.91
C ASN A 367 33.47 -25.96 26.96
N PRO A 368 33.69 -26.61 25.82
CA PRO A 368 34.69 -26.16 24.85
C PRO A 368 34.28 -24.80 24.25
N ALA A 369 35.25 -23.92 24.08
CA ALA A 369 35.14 -22.58 23.53
C ALA A 369 34.43 -22.57 22.17
N PRO A 370 33.59 -21.52 21.87
CA PRO A 370 32.93 -21.41 20.59
C PRO A 370 33.93 -21.18 19.48
N LYS A 371 33.80 -21.97 18.42
CA LYS A 371 34.60 -21.87 17.19
C LYS A 371 34.43 -20.49 16.56
N SER A 372 35.57 -19.88 16.22
CA SER A 372 35.78 -18.59 15.58
C SER A 372 34.72 -18.22 14.54
N SER A 373 34.29 -16.97 14.61
CA SER A 373 33.45 -16.30 13.62
C SER A 373 34.05 -16.38 12.21
N PHE A 374 33.21 -16.67 11.23
CA PHE A 374 33.55 -16.83 9.80
C PHE A 374 34.07 -15.53 9.11
N PHE A 375 34.08 -14.42 9.80
CA PHE A 375 34.58 -13.13 9.31
C PHE A 375 35.83 -12.70 10.07
N ARG A 376 36.98 -12.85 9.45
CA ARG A 376 38.23 -12.30 9.92
C ARG A 376 38.49 -10.98 9.21
N THR A 377 38.54 -9.89 9.96
CA THR A 377 39.01 -8.59 9.44
C THR A 377 40.51 -8.65 9.14
N MET A 378 40.87 -8.45 7.89
CA MET A 378 42.27 -8.37 7.46
C MET A 378 42.90 -7.06 7.91
N THR A 379 44.14 -7.13 8.35
CA THR A 379 44.96 -5.95 8.64
C THR A 379 45.37 -5.24 7.33
N PRO A 380 45.72 -3.93 7.35
CA PRO A 380 46.11 -3.19 6.15
C PRO A 380 47.32 -3.80 5.42
N GLN A 381 48.20 -4.53 6.12
CA GLN A 381 49.34 -5.24 5.52
C GLN A 381 48.90 -6.52 4.82
N GLU A 382 47.99 -7.31 5.42
CA GLU A 382 47.43 -8.52 4.80
C GLU A 382 46.62 -8.17 3.54
N TYR A 383 45.89 -7.03 3.54
CA TYR A 383 45.17 -6.54 2.37
C TYR A 383 46.10 -6.15 1.22
N LYS A 384 47.25 -5.49 1.50
CA LYS A 384 48.28 -5.18 0.47
C LYS A 384 48.87 -6.44 -0.15
N THR A 385 49.21 -7.45 0.66
CA THR A 385 49.75 -8.71 0.16
C THR A 385 48.73 -9.49 -0.68
N PHE A 386 47.46 -9.51 -0.27
CA PHE A 386 46.36 -10.10 -1.02
C PHE A 386 46.08 -9.39 -2.36
N SER A 387 46.11 -8.07 -2.37
CA SER A 387 45.90 -7.28 -3.60
C SER A 387 47.04 -7.41 -4.61
N THR A 388 48.27 -7.65 -4.14
CA THR A 388 49.43 -7.92 -5.00
C THR A 388 49.36 -9.33 -5.59
N ALA A 389 48.98 -10.32 -4.79
CA ALA A 389 48.78 -11.70 -5.23
C ALA A 389 47.67 -11.86 -6.28
N LEU A 390 46.62 -11.03 -6.20
CA LEU A 390 45.53 -10.98 -7.20
C LEU A 390 45.98 -10.38 -8.55
N LYS A 391 46.99 -9.50 -8.56
CA LYS A 391 47.53 -8.91 -9.79
C LYS A 391 48.46 -9.84 -10.54
N ASP A 392 49.10 -10.77 -9.83
CA ASP A 392 50.07 -11.73 -10.39
C ASP A 392 49.44 -13.10 -10.69
N ALA A 393 48.14 -13.31 -10.48
CA ALA A 393 47.42 -14.52 -10.82
C ALA A 393 47.24 -14.65 -12.34
N PRO A 394 47.71 -15.75 -12.98
CA PRO A 394 47.54 -15.97 -14.41
C PRO A 394 46.05 -16.09 -14.74
N GLN A 395 45.59 -15.31 -15.71
CA GLN A 395 44.21 -15.39 -16.23
C GLN A 395 43.95 -16.80 -16.77
N PRO A 396 42.81 -17.44 -16.42
CA PRO A 396 42.47 -18.72 -16.98
C PRO A 396 42.18 -18.58 -18.48
N LYS A 397 42.95 -19.29 -19.32
CA LYS A 397 42.66 -19.44 -20.73
C LYS A 397 41.32 -20.11 -20.90
N GLN A 398 40.43 -19.46 -21.64
CA GLN A 398 39.15 -20.03 -22.08
C GLN A 398 39.44 -21.26 -22.95
N THR A 399 39.29 -22.45 -22.40
CA THR A 399 39.17 -23.68 -23.16
C THR A 399 37.71 -23.89 -23.52
N ALA A 400 37.43 -23.82 -24.85
CA ALA A 400 36.16 -24.20 -25.42
C ALA A 400 35.84 -25.65 -25.11
N ALA A 401 34.96 -25.92 -24.18
CA ALA A 401 34.36 -27.23 -23.95
C ALA A 401 33.10 -27.34 -24.80
N ALA A 402 33.15 -28.28 -25.77
CA ALA A 402 32.06 -28.60 -26.65
C ALA A 402 30.80 -29.03 -25.86
N ALA A 403 29.71 -28.35 -26.06
CA ALA A 403 28.41 -28.74 -25.56
C ALA A 403 27.88 -29.93 -26.35
N THR A 404 27.78 -31.08 -25.72
CA THR A 404 27.08 -32.26 -26.25
C THR A 404 25.57 -31.99 -26.15
N ALA A 405 24.95 -31.64 -27.27
CA ALA A 405 23.50 -31.48 -27.35
C ALA A 405 22.84 -32.88 -27.36
N ALA A 406 22.09 -33.16 -26.30
CA ALA A 406 21.16 -34.29 -26.31
C ALA A 406 19.97 -33.94 -27.21
N LYS A 407 19.82 -34.73 -28.32
CA LYS A 407 18.66 -34.70 -29.19
C LYS A 407 17.41 -35.14 -28.44
N ILE A 408 16.46 -34.24 -28.29
CA ILE A 408 15.06 -34.58 -27.97
C ILE A 408 14.31 -34.59 -29.31
N GLU A 409 13.88 -35.78 -29.75
CA GLU A 409 13.05 -36.00 -30.93
C GLU A 409 11.66 -35.40 -30.70
N ARG A 410 11.22 -34.52 -31.59
CA ARG A 410 9.84 -34.04 -31.67
C ARG A 410 9.05 -34.97 -32.57
N PRO A 411 7.82 -35.37 -32.20
CA PRO A 411 6.94 -36.07 -33.13
C PRO A 411 6.41 -35.09 -34.19
N VAL A 412 6.49 -35.57 -35.45
CA VAL A 412 5.99 -34.91 -36.66
C VAL A 412 4.51 -35.21 -36.83
N ASN A 413 3.80 -34.22 -37.37
CA ASN A 413 2.48 -34.22 -37.99
C ASN A 413 1.24 -33.85 -37.16
N MET A 414 0.84 -32.60 -37.36
CA MET A 414 -0.56 -32.22 -37.58
C MET A 414 -0.64 -31.13 -38.66
N PRO A 415 -1.62 -31.16 -39.58
CA PRO A 415 -1.67 -30.29 -40.75
C PRO A 415 -2.15 -28.87 -40.43
N LEU A 416 -1.48 -27.91 -41.06
CA LEU A 416 -1.87 -26.50 -41.09
C LEU A 416 -3.26 -26.34 -41.72
N ARG A 417 -4.21 -25.76 -41.01
CA ARG A 417 -5.42 -25.21 -41.60
C ARG A 417 -5.09 -23.83 -42.19
N GLU A 418 -5.50 -23.67 -43.44
CA GLU A 418 -5.40 -22.47 -44.26
C GLU A 418 -5.99 -21.25 -43.53
N PHE A 419 -5.17 -20.23 -43.34
CA PHE A 419 -5.64 -18.89 -43.01
C PHE A 419 -5.99 -18.17 -44.31
N VAL A 420 -7.25 -17.80 -44.45
CA VAL A 420 -7.77 -16.98 -45.56
C VAL A 420 -7.12 -15.59 -45.44
N MET A 421 -6.33 -15.23 -46.44
CA MET A 421 -5.77 -13.89 -46.61
C MET A 421 -6.88 -12.91 -47.04
N LEU A 422 -7.06 -11.85 -46.25
CA LEU A 422 -7.80 -10.66 -46.69
C LEU A 422 -6.94 -9.88 -47.72
N PRO A 423 -7.55 -9.29 -48.77
CA PRO A 423 -6.81 -8.65 -49.84
C PRO A 423 -6.12 -7.36 -49.38
N GLN A 424 -4.84 -7.25 -49.70
CA GLN A 424 -4.05 -6.03 -49.60
C GLN A 424 -4.55 -4.99 -50.59
N VAL A 425 -4.89 -3.79 -50.09
CA VAL A 425 -5.12 -2.63 -50.94
C VAL A 425 -3.77 -2.11 -51.42
N GLN A 426 -3.52 -2.24 -52.72
CA GLN A 426 -2.36 -1.67 -53.40
C GLN A 426 -2.49 -0.14 -53.43
N ALA A 427 -1.57 0.56 -52.82
CA ALA A 427 -1.36 1.98 -52.98
C ALA A 427 -0.62 2.20 -54.33
N SER A 428 -1.34 2.68 -55.36
CA SER A 428 -0.74 3.11 -56.62
C SER A 428 -0.08 4.48 -56.44
N GLN A 429 1.23 4.50 -56.52
CA GLN A 429 2.02 5.71 -56.71
C GLN A 429 2.00 6.11 -58.19
N THR A 430 1.41 7.26 -58.48
CA THR A 430 1.71 8.00 -59.72
C THR A 430 1.86 9.48 -59.35
N PRO A 431 2.98 10.13 -59.71
CA PRO A 431 3.18 11.54 -59.47
C PRO A 431 2.36 12.41 -60.42
N PRO A 432 1.84 13.57 -60.02
CA PRO A 432 1.09 14.42 -60.93
C PRO A 432 2.01 15.12 -61.93
N LYS A 433 1.61 15.02 -63.20
CA LYS A 433 2.21 15.61 -64.38
C LYS A 433 2.07 17.15 -64.33
N VAL A 434 3.18 17.84 -64.48
CA VAL A 434 3.22 19.30 -64.57
C VAL A 434 2.62 19.72 -65.92
N GLU A 435 1.49 20.41 -65.92
CA GLU A 435 0.92 21.08 -67.10
C GLU A 435 1.64 22.44 -67.28
N LYS A 436 2.12 22.65 -68.51
CA LYS A 436 2.72 23.90 -68.99
C LYS A 436 1.66 24.99 -69.09
N VAL A 437 1.82 26.04 -68.33
CA VAL A 437 0.99 27.27 -68.45
C VAL A 437 1.50 28.07 -69.66
N ALA A 438 0.58 28.49 -70.53
CA ALA A 438 0.80 29.33 -71.68
C ALA A 438 1.17 30.77 -71.25
N PRO A 439 1.86 31.55 -72.14
CA PRO A 439 2.37 32.87 -71.81
C PRO A 439 1.28 33.96 -71.73
N VAL A 440 1.33 34.74 -70.70
CA VAL A 440 0.47 35.92 -70.46
C VAL A 440 0.98 37.10 -71.29
N PRO A 441 0.11 37.93 -71.92
CA PRO A 441 0.52 39.10 -72.70
C PRO A 441 1.01 40.27 -71.79
N PRO A 442 1.83 41.22 -72.39
CA PRO A 442 2.53 42.24 -71.58
C PRO A 442 1.59 43.34 -71.04
N ALA A 443 1.85 43.70 -69.78
CA ALA A 443 1.12 44.76 -69.09
C ALA A 443 1.56 46.16 -69.56
N PRO A 444 0.64 47.16 -69.45
CA PRO A 444 0.93 48.55 -69.85
C PRO A 444 1.85 49.27 -68.86
N PRO A 445 2.48 50.40 -69.22
CA PRO A 445 3.57 51.02 -68.50
C PRO A 445 3.15 51.61 -67.15
N LYS A 446 4.00 51.36 -66.14
CA LYS A 446 3.88 51.90 -64.78
C LYS A 446 3.99 53.43 -64.79
N LYS A 447 3.02 54.12 -64.16
CA LYS A 447 3.19 55.50 -63.67
C LYS A 447 4.14 55.46 -62.47
N GLU A 448 5.08 56.39 -62.42
CA GLU A 448 5.98 56.62 -61.30
C GLU A 448 5.16 56.97 -60.06
N GLU A 449 5.31 56.13 -59.03
CA GLU A 449 4.89 56.45 -57.68
C GLU A 449 5.99 57.23 -56.95
N PRO A 450 5.62 58.23 -56.13
CA PRO A 450 6.59 59.01 -55.37
C PRO A 450 7.30 58.16 -54.30
N LYS A 451 8.59 58.47 -54.09
CA LYS A 451 9.42 57.86 -53.05
C LYS A 451 8.72 57.82 -51.70
N PRO A 452 8.74 56.67 -50.94
CA PRO A 452 8.30 56.66 -49.58
C PRO A 452 9.22 57.53 -48.71
N GLU A 453 8.65 58.53 -48.04
CA GLU A 453 9.27 59.18 -46.89
C GLU A 453 9.63 58.10 -45.86
N GLU A 454 10.85 58.11 -45.35
CA GLU A 454 11.29 57.32 -44.21
C GLU A 454 10.35 57.66 -43.02
N MET A 455 9.37 56.79 -42.77
CA MET A 455 8.70 56.78 -41.48
C MET A 455 9.76 56.35 -40.47
N GLU A 456 10.21 57.29 -39.66
CA GLU A 456 10.85 56.98 -38.38
C GLU A 456 9.96 55.96 -37.66
N GLN A 457 10.42 54.73 -37.57
CA GLN A 457 9.85 53.74 -36.68
C GLN A 457 10.01 54.31 -35.27
N THR A 458 8.97 54.91 -34.75
CA THR A 458 8.82 55.19 -33.34
C THR A 458 8.83 53.84 -32.66
N GLN A 459 10.01 53.45 -32.13
CA GLN A 459 10.13 52.32 -31.23
C GLN A 459 9.18 52.62 -30.05
N LEU A 460 8.07 51.89 -30.00
CA LEU A 460 7.24 51.86 -28.79
C LEU A 460 8.19 51.48 -27.65
N PRO A 461 8.30 52.31 -26.60
CA PRO A 461 9.15 51.98 -25.48
C PRO A 461 8.67 50.62 -24.97
N MET A 462 9.53 49.60 -25.06
CA MET A 462 9.33 48.34 -24.34
C MET A 462 9.13 48.73 -22.87
N PRO A 463 8.10 48.18 -22.20
CA PRO A 463 7.92 48.40 -20.76
C PRO A 463 9.25 48.08 -20.10
N ALA A 464 9.83 49.04 -19.38
CA ALA A 464 11.07 48.82 -18.64
C ALA A 464 10.80 47.62 -17.71
N GLU A 465 11.51 46.51 -17.90
CA GLU A 465 11.49 45.39 -16.98
C GLU A 465 11.79 45.95 -15.60
N ILE A 466 10.82 45.93 -14.71
CA ILE A 466 10.99 46.38 -13.33
C ILE A 466 12.00 45.45 -12.70
N GLN A 467 13.23 45.95 -12.51
CA GLN A 467 14.30 45.19 -11.92
C GLN A 467 13.92 44.84 -10.48
N TRP A 468 14.00 43.56 -10.14
CA TRP A 468 13.79 43.06 -8.79
C TRP A 468 15.16 42.58 -8.22
N ARG A 469 15.28 42.52 -6.91
CA ARG A 469 16.45 41.97 -6.23
C ARG A 469 16.02 41.06 -5.08
N MET A 470 16.75 39.97 -4.87
CA MET A 470 16.65 39.17 -3.67
C MET A 470 17.33 39.90 -2.51
N VAL A 471 16.58 40.11 -1.43
CA VAL A 471 17.09 40.79 -0.22
C VAL A 471 17.72 39.79 0.73
N GLY A 472 17.18 38.58 0.80
CA GLY A 472 17.65 37.52 1.67
C GLY A 472 16.55 36.48 1.98
N GLU A 473 16.82 35.66 2.98
CA GLU A 473 15.92 34.60 3.46
C GLU A 473 15.52 34.85 4.90
N LEU A 474 14.24 34.60 5.24
CA LEU A 474 13.68 34.71 6.57
C LEU A 474 13.29 33.31 7.09
N TYR A 475 13.77 32.96 8.30
CA TYR A 475 13.49 31.68 8.98
C TYR A 475 13.85 30.42 8.17
N ASN A 476 14.78 30.48 7.24
CA ASN A 476 15.09 29.42 6.29
C ASN A 476 13.82 28.86 5.60
N THR A 477 12.84 29.73 5.34
CA THR A 477 11.51 29.33 4.82
C THR A 477 11.02 30.29 3.74
N TYR A 478 11.22 31.60 3.93
CA TYR A 478 10.68 32.63 3.05
C TYR A 478 11.78 33.42 2.37
N ILE A 479 11.75 33.49 1.04
CA ILE A 479 12.64 34.34 0.26
C ILE A 479 12.03 35.75 0.20
N ILE A 480 12.81 36.77 0.48
CA ILE A 480 12.39 38.17 0.39
C ILE A 480 12.91 38.76 -0.90
N VAL A 481 12.00 39.28 -1.72
CA VAL A 481 12.31 39.94 -2.99
C VAL A 481 11.73 41.34 -2.95
N GLU A 482 12.53 42.35 -3.36
CA GLU A 482 12.11 43.75 -3.51
C GLU A 482 11.97 44.09 -5.00
N GLN A 483 10.83 44.69 -5.36
CA GLN A 483 10.55 45.16 -6.72
C GLN A 483 9.81 46.50 -6.67
N GLY A 484 10.50 47.57 -6.96
CA GLY A 484 9.93 48.93 -6.88
C GLY A 484 9.56 49.29 -5.43
N ASP A 485 8.30 49.64 -5.19
CA ASP A 485 7.77 50.00 -3.88
C ASP A 485 7.12 48.81 -3.14
N ASP A 486 7.23 47.59 -3.66
CA ASP A 486 6.67 46.39 -3.08
C ASP A 486 7.74 45.37 -2.67
N ALA A 487 7.55 44.73 -1.54
CA ALA A 487 8.31 43.56 -1.11
C ALA A 487 7.45 42.31 -1.23
N PHE A 488 8.04 41.24 -1.73
CA PHE A 488 7.42 39.96 -1.91
C PHE A 488 8.06 38.93 -0.97
N LEU A 489 7.21 38.21 -0.22
CA LEU A 489 7.63 37.06 0.57
C LEU A 489 7.18 35.82 -0.17
N ILE A 490 8.15 35.02 -0.62
CA ILE A 490 7.93 33.80 -1.37
C ILE A 490 8.19 32.62 -0.45
N ASP A 491 7.19 31.73 -0.25
CA ASP A 491 7.38 30.47 0.42
C ASP A 491 8.19 29.54 -0.50
N LYS A 492 9.46 29.29 -0.14
CA LYS A 492 10.39 28.54 -1.00
C LYS A 492 9.94 27.10 -1.24
N HIS A 493 9.29 26.46 -0.24
CA HIS A 493 8.77 25.11 -0.38
C HIS A 493 7.59 25.07 -1.35
N ALA A 494 6.58 25.90 -1.13
CA ALA A 494 5.40 25.99 -1.98
C ALA A 494 5.74 26.41 -3.42
N ALA A 495 6.71 27.32 -3.58
CA ALA A 495 7.21 27.75 -4.88
C ALA A 495 7.90 26.60 -5.63
N HIS A 496 8.85 25.94 -4.97
CA HIS A 496 9.63 24.87 -5.60
C HIS A 496 8.75 23.65 -5.93
N GLU A 497 7.81 23.29 -5.06
CA GLU A 497 6.82 22.25 -5.33
C GLU A 497 6.03 22.53 -6.61
N ARG A 498 5.53 23.75 -6.78
CA ARG A 498 4.78 24.15 -7.97
C ARG A 498 5.65 24.17 -9.22
N ILE A 499 6.86 24.69 -9.14
CA ILE A 499 7.82 24.73 -10.26
C ILE A 499 8.13 23.30 -10.73
N LEU A 500 8.44 22.39 -9.80
CA LEU A 500 8.69 20.99 -10.12
C LEU A 500 7.48 20.30 -10.74
N PHE A 501 6.30 20.52 -10.18
CA PHE A 501 5.07 19.96 -10.72
C PHE A 501 4.82 20.40 -12.17
N GLU A 502 4.94 21.69 -12.46
CA GLU A 502 4.78 22.23 -13.83
C GLU A 502 5.86 21.69 -14.78
N LYS A 503 7.11 21.59 -14.32
CA LYS A 503 8.21 21.01 -15.07
C LYS A 503 7.95 19.55 -15.43
N LEU A 504 7.51 18.74 -14.47
CA LEU A 504 7.20 17.32 -14.67
C LEU A 504 5.97 17.14 -15.59
N LYS A 505 4.97 18.01 -15.44
CA LYS A 505 3.74 17.99 -16.25
C LYS A 505 3.99 18.44 -17.71
N ALA A 506 4.89 19.38 -17.93
CA ALA A 506 5.24 19.88 -19.27
C ALA A 506 5.97 18.84 -20.12
N HIS A 507 6.53 17.79 -19.51
CA HIS A 507 7.25 16.71 -20.20
C HIS A 507 6.38 15.47 -20.21
N PRO A 508 5.61 15.19 -21.28
CA PRO A 508 4.78 13.98 -21.39
C PRO A 508 5.60 12.69 -21.56
N GLU A 509 6.90 12.83 -21.85
CA GLU A 509 7.84 11.73 -21.98
C GLU A 509 8.23 11.16 -20.61
N LYS A 510 8.84 9.97 -20.62
CA LYS A 510 9.35 9.30 -19.41
C LYS A 510 10.26 10.25 -18.61
N ILE A 511 9.97 10.38 -17.32
CA ILE A 511 10.77 11.19 -16.41
C ILE A 511 12.18 10.60 -16.27
N SER A 512 13.19 11.47 -16.30
CA SER A 512 14.58 11.05 -16.10
C SER A 512 14.75 10.37 -14.74
N ALA A 513 15.32 9.16 -14.74
CA ALA A 513 15.48 8.34 -13.56
C ALA A 513 16.97 8.11 -13.24
N GLN A 514 17.26 7.96 -11.95
CA GLN A 514 18.57 7.53 -11.44
C GLN A 514 18.48 6.10 -10.91
N SER A 515 19.45 5.27 -11.26
CA SER A 515 19.57 3.92 -10.72
C SER A 515 20.18 3.95 -9.33
N LEU A 516 19.57 3.25 -8.39
CA LEU A 516 20.07 3.14 -7.02
C LEU A 516 21.21 2.13 -6.95
N LEU A 517 22.33 2.52 -6.33
CA LEU A 517 23.46 1.62 -6.10
C LEU A 517 23.07 0.44 -5.17
N SER A 518 22.24 0.73 -4.17
CA SER A 518 21.62 -0.27 -3.30
C SER A 518 20.12 -0.14 -3.41
N PRO A 519 19.40 -1.19 -3.87
CA PRO A 519 17.95 -1.17 -3.94
C PRO A 519 17.31 -0.96 -2.57
N ILE A 520 16.23 -0.18 -2.51
CA ILE A 520 15.53 0.19 -1.27
C ILE A 520 14.30 -0.71 -1.11
N PRO A 521 14.21 -1.53 -0.03
CA PRO A 521 13.01 -2.30 0.26
C PRO A 521 11.96 -1.41 0.93
N VAL A 522 10.75 -1.31 0.35
CA VAL A 522 9.62 -0.59 0.89
C VAL A 522 8.54 -1.56 1.32
N ARG A 523 8.16 -1.54 2.59
CA ARG A 523 7.07 -2.36 3.13
C ARG A 523 5.73 -1.64 2.97
N LEU A 524 4.78 -2.37 2.40
CA LEU A 524 3.43 -1.89 2.13
C LEU A 524 2.40 -2.89 2.67
N SER A 525 1.13 -2.50 2.72
CA SER A 525 0.07 -3.49 2.87
C SER A 525 -0.01 -4.35 1.59
N PRO A 526 -0.48 -5.62 1.66
CA PRO A 526 -0.58 -6.47 0.46
C PRO A 526 -1.39 -5.83 -0.65
N ALA A 527 -2.50 -5.17 -0.30
CA ALA A 527 -3.34 -4.46 -1.26
C ALA A 527 -2.59 -3.31 -1.94
N ALA A 528 -1.78 -2.55 -1.17
CA ALA A 528 -0.96 -1.45 -1.67
C ALA A 528 0.16 -1.96 -2.59
N ALA A 529 0.87 -3.00 -2.18
CA ALA A 529 1.92 -3.63 -2.97
C ALA A 529 1.35 -4.17 -4.30
N GLY A 530 0.20 -4.86 -4.24
CA GLY A 530 -0.46 -5.39 -5.43
C GLY A 530 -0.91 -4.31 -6.41
N GLU A 531 -1.53 -3.22 -5.93
CA GLU A 531 -1.94 -2.10 -6.80
C GLU A 531 -0.72 -1.36 -7.36
N LEU A 532 0.36 -1.19 -6.59
CA LEU A 532 1.60 -0.58 -7.06
C LEU A 532 2.23 -1.40 -8.20
N LEU A 533 2.37 -2.71 -8.02
CA LEU A 533 2.92 -3.61 -9.04
C LEU A 533 2.02 -3.71 -10.29
N ALA A 534 0.71 -3.63 -10.12
CA ALA A 534 -0.22 -3.59 -11.25
C ALA A 534 -0.10 -2.33 -12.11
N ASN A 535 0.44 -1.25 -11.55
CA ASN A 535 0.68 0.02 -12.24
C ASN A 535 2.18 0.26 -12.49
N ALA A 536 3.00 -0.81 -12.55
CA ALA A 536 4.45 -0.71 -12.73
C ALA A 536 4.85 0.06 -13.99
N ASP A 537 4.12 -0.09 -15.10
CA ASP A 537 4.35 0.66 -16.34
C ASP A 537 4.19 2.16 -16.15
N MET A 538 3.13 2.58 -15.43
CA MET A 538 2.90 4.00 -15.11
C MET A 538 3.99 4.54 -14.18
N LEU A 539 4.43 3.74 -13.20
CA LEU A 539 5.53 4.11 -12.30
C LEU A 539 6.85 4.22 -13.04
N ASP A 540 7.10 3.37 -14.04
CA ASP A 540 8.28 3.47 -14.89
C ASP A 540 8.28 4.75 -15.74
N GLU A 541 7.12 5.20 -16.23
CA GLU A 541 6.96 6.51 -16.88
C GLU A 541 7.28 7.67 -15.91
N LEU A 542 6.97 7.50 -14.62
CA LEU A 542 7.29 8.46 -13.55
C LEU A 542 8.73 8.34 -13.02
N GLY A 543 9.54 7.45 -13.58
CA GLY A 543 10.94 7.25 -13.22
C GLY A 543 11.17 6.29 -12.06
N PHE A 544 10.16 5.53 -11.61
CA PHE A 544 10.32 4.50 -10.58
C PHE A 544 10.38 3.11 -11.21
N ALA A 545 11.45 2.37 -10.96
CA ALA A 545 11.49 0.94 -11.23
C ALA A 545 11.23 0.16 -9.94
N VAL A 546 10.12 -0.57 -9.92
CA VAL A 546 9.65 -1.36 -8.78
C VAL A 546 9.65 -2.84 -9.12
N GLU A 547 10.10 -3.68 -8.18
CA GLU A 547 10.10 -5.13 -8.30
C GLU A 547 9.42 -5.76 -7.09
N GLU A 548 8.80 -6.92 -7.28
CA GLU A 548 8.25 -7.71 -6.18
C GLU A 548 9.39 -8.30 -5.34
N PHE A 549 9.33 -8.06 -4.03
CA PHE A 549 10.29 -8.59 -3.07
C PHE A 549 9.58 -9.20 -1.85
N GLY A 550 8.77 -10.20 -2.11
CA GLY A 550 7.87 -10.80 -1.11
C GLY A 550 6.52 -10.06 -1.05
N GLU A 551 5.59 -10.58 -0.25
CA GLU A 551 4.18 -10.23 -0.36
C GLU A 551 3.80 -8.84 0.12
N ASN A 552 4.59 -8.29 1.05
CA ASN A 552 4.35 -6.98 1.67
C ASN A 552 5.50 -6.01 1.39
N THR A 553 6.39 -6.34 0.46
CA THR A 553 7.58 -5.54 0.20
C THR A 553 7.80 -5.39 -1.28
N VAL A 554 8.03 -4.18 -1.73
CA VAL A 554 8.51 -3.88 -3.07
C VAL A 554 9.94 -3.37 -3.01
N LEU A 555 10.74 -3.69 -4.01
CA LEU A 555 12.12 -3.26 -4.11
C LEU A 555 12.23 -2.14 -5.14
N LEU A 556 12.74 -0.99 -4.74
CA LEU A 556 13.01 0.13 -5.64
C LEU A 556 14.41 0.00 -6.22
N ARG A 557 14.52 -0.01 -7.55
CA ARG A 557 15.78 -0.03 -8.30
C ARG A 557 16.12 1.30 -8.92
N GLN A 558 15.12 2.08 -9.33
CA GLN A 558 15.28 3.41 -9.89
C GLN A 558 14.27 4.36 -9.25
N ILE A 559 14.65 5.62 -9.18
CA ILE A 559 13.82 6.71 -8.69
C ILE A 559 14.00 7.93 -9.61
N PRO A 560 13.05 8.87 -9.65
CA PRO A 560 13.20 10.14 -10.37
C PRO A 560 14.51 10.86 -9.99
N MET A 561 15.13 11.53 -10.95
CA MET A 561 16.40 12.24 -10.75
C MET A 561 16.31 13.33 -9.68
N ASP A 562 15.16 13.99 -9.61
CA ASP A 562 14.90 15.09 -8.67
C ASP A 562 14.52 14.60 -7.25
N LEU A 563 14.37 13.27 -7.02
CA LEU A 563 14.01 12.69 -5.73
C LEU A 563 15.24 12.15 -5.00
N SER A 564 15.35 12.46 -3.69
CA SER A 564 16.46 11.92 -2.88
C SER A 564 16.19 10.44 -2.52
N PRO A 565 17.26 9.59 -2.42
CA PRO A 565 17.10 8.20 -1.96
C PRO A 565 16.45 8.09 -0.57
N ASP A 566 16.67 9.05 0.31
CA ASP A 566 16.12 9.06 1.67
C ASP A 566 14.58 9.27 1.68
N ASP A 567 14.07 10.03 0.71
CA ASP A 567 12.63 10.32 0.57
C ASP A 567 11.92 9.30 -0.34
N ALA A 568 12.66 8.43 -1.03
CA ALA A 568 12.11 7.51 -2.04
C ALA A 568 11.12 6.49 -1.45
N ALA A 569 11.43 5.92 -0.29
CA ALA A 569 10.54 4.98 0.39
C ALA A 569 9.21 5.66 0.77
N GLU A 570 9.27 6.88 1.30
CA GLU A 570 8.10 7.66 1.69
C GLU A 570 7.26 8.08 0.48
N ALA A 571 7.90 8.42 -0.63
CA ALA A 571 7.23 8.74 -1.88
C ALA A 571 6.41 7.55 -2.40
N VAL A 572 7.02 6.35 -2.46
CA VAL A 572 6.35 5.13 -2.93
C VAL A 572 5.22 4.70 -1.99
N GLU A 573 5.39 4.87 -0.67
CA GLU A 573 4.33 4.60 0.31
C GLU A 573 3.13 5.54 0.09
N SER A 574 3.37 6.82 -0.19
CA SER A 574 2.32 7.79 -0.53
C SER A 574 1.65 7.45 -1.87
N LEU A 575 2.43 7.17 -2.93
CA LEU A 575 1.92 6.77 -4.24
C LEU A 575 1.03 5.53 -4.15
N SER A 576 1.42 4.54 -3.33
CA SER A 576 0.61 3.33 -3.12
C SER A 576 -0.74 3.61 -2.45
N ALA A 577 -0.78 4.59 -1.54
CA ALA A 577 -2.01 5.02 -0.89
C ALA A 577 -2.95 5.76 -1.86
N ASP A 578 -2.40 6.59 -2.74
CA ASP A 578 -3.15 7.30 -3.78
C ASP A 578 -3.77 6.30 -4.77
N LEU A 579 -3.00 5.32 -5.23
CA LEU A 579 -3.49 4.24 -6.10
C LEU A 579 -4.60 3.39 -5.45
N LEU A 580 -4.50 3.12 -4.13
CA LEU A 580 -5.53 2.39 -3.38
C LEU A 580 -6.81 3.19 -3.17
N SER A 581 -6.72 4.52 -3.04
CA SER A 581 -7.88 5.39 -2.80
C SER A 581 -8.86 5.36 -3.96
N GLY A 582 -8.40 4.95 -5.16
CA GLY A 582 -9.22 4.46 -6.27
C GLY A 582 -10.36 5.38 -6.68
N ARG A 583 -10.12 6.69 -6.78
CA ARG A 583 -11.05 7.55 -7.51
C ARG A 583 -11.06 7.04 -8.96
N ARG A 584 -12.25 6.69 -9.46
CA ARG A 584 -12.49 6.25 -10.85
C ARG A 584 -12.33 7.46 -11.80
N GLU A 585 -11.18 8.09 -11.75
CA GLU A 585 -10.85 9.24 -12.59
C GLU A 585 -10.08 8.78 -13.83
N SER A 586 -9.97 9.63 -14.83
CA SER A 586 -9.22 9.30 -16.05
C SER A 586 -7.75 8.99 -15.72
N LYS A 587 -7.06 8.23 -16.59
CA LYS A 587 -5.62 7.95 -16.42
C LYS A 587 -4.78 9.22 -16.25
N ASP A 588 -5.17 10.31 -16.92
CA ASP A 588 -4.48 11.60 -16.84
C ASP A 588 -4.61 12.24 -15.47
N THR A 589 -5.78 12.15 -14.83
CA THR A 589 -6.00 12.67 -13.47
C THR A 589 -5.18 11.90 -12.44
N VAL A 590 -5.13 10.56 -12.56
CA VAL A 590 -4.31 9.72 -11.68
C VAL A 590 -2.83 10.05 -11.87
N ARG A 591 -2.37 10.23 -13.11
CA ARG A 591 -0.98 10.65 -13.41
C ARG A 591 -0.67 12.00 -12.77
N ASP A 592 -1.54 12.99 -12.89
CA ASP A 592 -1.36 14.32 -12.29
C ASP A 592 -1.27 14.24 -10.75
N GLU A 593 -2.09 13.41 -10.07
CA GLU A 593 -2.01 13.18 -8.62
C GLU A 593 -0.67 12.53 -8.23
N LEU A 594 -0.19 11.56 -9.00
CA LEU A 594 1.11 10.93 -8.76
C LEU A 594 2.27 11.91 -8.99
N LEU A 595 2.23 12.72 -10.06
CA LEU A 595 3.21 13.78 -10.33
C LEU A 595 3.26 14.80 -9.19
N HIS A 596 2.09 15.14 -8.64
CA HIS A 596 1.98 16.01 -7.48
C HIS A 596 2.70 15.44 -6.26
N THR A 597 2.50 14.15 -5.97
CA THR A 597 3.17 13.47 -4.86
C THR A 597 4.69 13.44 -5.06
N VAL A 598 5.17 13.19 -6.29
CA VAL A 598 6.61 13.24 -6.62
C VAL A 598 7.16 14.64 -6.42
N ALA A 599 6.50 15.68 -6.94
CA ALA A 599 6.92 17.07 -6.81
C ALA A 599 6.99 17.52 -5.34
N CYS A 600 6.00 17.15 -4.53
CA CYS A 600 5.96 17.46 -3.10
C CYS A 600 7.13 16.83 -2.34
N LYS A 601 7.50 15.57 -2.65
CA LYS A 601 8.63 14.88 -1.99
C LYS A 601 10.00 15.35 -2.48
N ALA A 602 10.11 15.77 -3.73
CA ALA A 602 11.33 16.30 -4.32
C ALA A 602 11.56 17.80 -4.01
N ALA A 603 10.55 18.53 -3.52
CA ALA A 603 10.66 19.95 -3.24
C ALA A 603 11.59 20.26 -2.06
N ILE A 604 12.27 21.42 -2.13
CA ILE A 604 13.05 21.98 -1.03
C ILE A 604 12.19 22.08 0.22
N LYS A 605 12.66 21.53 1.34
CA LYS A 605 11.87 21.52 2.59
C LYS A 605 12.02 22.84 3.34
N ALA A 606 10.93 23.32 3.96
CA ALA A 606 10.96 24.48 4.84
C ALA A 606 11.93 24.25 6.00
N GLY A 607 12.69 25.28 6.39
CA GLY A 607 13.68 25.20 7.47
C GLY A 607 15.05 24.65 7.05
N TRP A 608 15.22 24.13 5.84
CA TRP A 608 16.53 23.72 5.34
C TRP A 608 17.38 24.94 4.95
N VAL A 609 18.68 24.84 5.16
CA VAL A 609 19.64 25.84 4.66
C VAL A 609 19.98 25.46 3.22
N ASN A 610 19.66 26.34 2.30
CA ASN A 610 19.90 26.19 0.86
C ASN A 610 20.98 27.17 0.40
N ASP A 611 21.62 26.86 -0.74
CA ASP A 611 22.55 27.79 -1.39
C ASP A 611 21.78 29.00 -1.94
N GLU A 612 22.43 30.17 -1.85
CA GLU A 612 21.87 31.42 -2.35
C GLU A 612 21.51 31.37 -3.84
N GLN A 613 22.26 30.61 -4.64
CA GLN A 613 22.00 30.41 -6.06
C GLN A 613 20.70 29.60 -6.29
N GLU A 614 20.43 28.59 -5.46
CA GLU A 614 19.18 27.82 -5.53
C GLU A 614 17.97 28.70 -5.18
N LEU A 615 18.08 29.51 -4.12
CA LEU A 615 17.03 30.44 -3.70
C LEU A 615 16.77 31.50 -4.77
N LEU A 616 17.85 32.02 -5.40
CA LEU A 616 17.74 32.97 -6.49
C LEU A 616 17.06 32.38 -7.72
N ALA A 617 17.33 31.10 -8.05
CA ALA A 617 16.69 30.41 -9.16
C ALA A 617 15.18 30.27 -8.92
N VAL A 618 14.75 29.86 -7.70
CA VAL A 618 13.34 29.78 -7.32
C VAL A 618 12.67 31.17 -7.39
N ALA A 619 13.31 32.20 -6.83
CA ALA A 619 12.80 33.57 -6.86
C ALA A 619 12.63 34.07 -8.30
N LYS A 620 13.62 33.82 -9.17
CA LYS A 620 13.59 34.20 -10.59
C LYS A 620 12.42 33.57 -11.33
N GLU A 621 12.18 32.27 -11.10
CA GLU A 621 11.09 31.55 -11.74
C GLU A 621 9.72 32.10 -11.29
N VAL A 622 9.54 32.34 -9.98
CA VAL A 622 8.30 32.92 -9.44
C VAL A 622 8.06 34.34 -9.94
N MET A 623 9.09 35.17 -9.99
CA MET A 623 8.98 36.57 -10.43
C MET A 623 8.79 36.71 -11.94
N SER A 624 9.19 35.74 -12.74
CA SER A 624 9.03 35.73 -14.20
C SER A 624 7.70 35.19 -14.67
N ARG A 625 6.93 34.48 -13.79
CA ARG A 625 5.71 33.74 -14.17
C ARG A 625 4.51 34.18 -13.33
N GLU A 626 3.54 34.85 -13.97
CA GLU A 626 2.30 35.31 -13.30
C GLU A 626 1.32 34.16 -12.95
N ASP A 627 1.47 32.97 -13.54
CA ASP A 627 0.63 31.80 -13.31
C ASP A 627 0.96 31.06 -12.01
N LEU A 628 2.14 31.30 -11.42
CA LEU A 628 2.60 30.69 -10.17
C LEU A 628 2.03 31.39 -8.92
N LYS A 629 0.70 31.36 -8.74
CA LYS A 629 0.03 32.04 -7.61
C LYS A 629 -0.20 31.13 -6.41
N TYR A 630 -0.46 29.85 -6.64
CA TYR A 630 -0.80 28.87 -5.61
C TYR A 630 -0.04 27.57 -5.84
N CYS A 631 0.39 26.95 -4.75
CA CYS A 631 0.92 25.59 -4.83
C CYS A 631 -0.21 24.60 -5.14
N PRO A 632 0.10 23.36 -5.55
CA PRO A 632 -0.92 22.37 -5.84
C PRO A 632 -1.88 22.08 -4.66
N HIS A 633 -1.47 22.34 -3.42
CA HIS A 633 -2.33 22.25 -2.21
C HIS A 633 -3.18 23.49 -1.95
N GLY A 634 -3.18 24.50 -2.84
CA GLY A 634 -3.96 25.73 -2.70
C GLY A 634 -3.38 26.79 -1.76
N ARG A 635 -2.12 26.63 -1.29
CA ARG A 635 -1.46 27.66 -0.49
C ARG A 635 -0.89 28.74 -1.39
N PRO A 636 -0.99 30.02 -1.03
CA PRO A 636 -0.35 31.09 -1.80
C PRO A 636 1.18 30.90 -1.78
N ILE A 637 1.79 30.99 -2.96
CA ILE A 637 3.25 30.87 -3.13
C ILE A 637 3.94 32.18 -2.72
N CYS A 638 3.30 33.32 -3.00
CA CYS A 638 3.86 34.64 -2.80
C CYS A 638 2.86 35.58 -2.14
N VAL A 639 3.32 36.38 -1.21
CA VAL A 639 2.54 37.44 -0.54
C VAL A 639 3.27 38.77 -0.74
N SER A 640 2.56 39.80 -1.20
CA SER A 640 3.10 41.14 -1.37
C SER A 640 2.88 42.01 -0.13
N LEU A 641 3.86 42.85 0.17
CA LEU A 641 3.82 43.86 1.22
C LEU A 641 4.28 45.21 0.67
N SER A 642 3.36 46.14 0.51
CA SER A 642 3.72 47.45 -0.05
C SER A 642 4.42 48.34 0.99
N LYS A 643 5.32 49.21 0.50
CA LYS A 643 6.03 50.22 1.30
C LYS A 643 5.05 51.07 2.11
N LYS A 644 3.92 51.48 1.51
CA LYS A 644 2.86 52.25 2.18
C LYS A 644 2.27 51.50 3.38
N GLN A 645 2.06 50.18 3.26
CA GLN A 645 1.56 49.36 4.37
C GLN A 645 2.59 49.32 5.52
N LEU A 646 3.90 49.16 5.19
CA LEU A 646 4.97 49.19 6.17
C LEU A 646 5.06 50.55 6.87
N GLU A 647 5.11 51.66 6.10
CA GLU A 647 5.19 53.01 6.65
C GLU A 647 4.02 53.33 7.58
N LYS A 648 2.78 52.87 7.21
CA LYS A 648 1.59 52.99 8.07
C LYS A 648 1.77 52.25 9.40
N GLN A 649 2.35 51.03 9.39
CA GLN A 649 2.63 50.30 10.61
C GLN A 649 3.62 50.99 11.53
N PHE A 650 4.63 51.68 10.95
CA PHE A 650 5.60 52.46 11.67
C PHE A 650 5.15 53.89 11.97
N LYS A 651 3.90 54.27 11.66
CA LYS A 651 3.32 55.61 11.86
C LYS A 651 4.15 56.71 11.21
N ARG A 652 4.72 56.46 10.03
CA ARG A 652 5.54 57.44 9.27
C ARG A 652 4.73 58.27 8.28
N THR A 653 3.44 57.99 8.12
CA THR A 653 2.49 58.76 7.29
C THR A 653 1.21 58.98 8.07
#